data_bba09fa5c70bf0d7fc8c740a24d2d67e
#
_entry.id   bba09fa5c70bf0d7fc8c740a24d2d67e
#
_cell.length_a   1.000
_cell.length_b   1.000
_cell.length_c   1.000
_cell.angle_alpha   90.00
_cell.angle_beta   90.00
_cell.angle_gamma   90.00
#
_symmetry.space_group_name_H-M   'P 1'
#
loop_
_entity.id
_entity.type
_entity.pdbx_description
1 polymer ?
#
loop_
_entity_poly.entity_id
_entity_poly.type
_entity_poly.pdbx_seq_one_letter_code
_entity_poly.pdbx_strand_id
1 'polypeptide(L)'
;MTTAARQSEATDALTSSDKDVAIVGGGVAGLTCALRLSKCGYKVTLYEKTPVLGGNLSSEHANHMYYDVYPHLFCDWYVNFWQIVEGDLGIKRDVAFEPQMGVKVVQDPDAESTVSPGPATSVSAKTTPTYQALNNATTLQNIWGNLFSGVLSPPDMFLLGFAFLDLASQPFDSSKILDRQTVDGFLYSRRYATEASARLLDLILMEIWSIPSDDTSAAAYKDFVRPGLRLSSGMPFAWLLRGSLEEMLVGPWVRVLMNAGCEIRTEADVTEINLRADHKVELKLKDRPIAQHTNVVLAVPATELARIVMTGTPGTRIVDKVPKLLELRRLRMARILVVTVYFKKPLPDIPRETVGLIGSKGYLTFLDISQLWTSFKTIKDQPTVLVVAASDEYAYRADRGTEWAQEMLTELARYVPAVEPGAHWGAPNSNIDYSKSWCEDKYARRLFLNDVDTDRWQPKACYEDLPGVFFAGDFCVNDVKMATVEATVISGLEAAGAVQMQVEGKSDIAVGLRTAPTVTEMLTMKLGLLPFAYGAAAWSTVNVALSNLAKGKIAEGTAATLMRLPLIPLSYLTEWVGTIEALGMNCVSPTDGRYVSRSSIQSALGLAAQGLLAAGDYLRHVASEVSLEETDKCPNLRSLLKGVAKAVEKGLQEPRPSPRAAQERPVTAVLDKIPEAAAVLTDPRWAFAVADFINTWRSAMEAGRGYRSRSEYVRRHRAKP
;
A
#
# COMPACT_ATOMS: atom_id res chain seq x y z
N MET A 1 -4.56 -29.08 50.20
CA MET A 1 -5.37 -29.90 49.29
C MET A 1 -6.70 -29.22 48.99
N THR A 2 -6.79 -28.09 48.23
CA THR A 2 -8.09 -27.47 47.88
C THR A 2 -7.99 -26.47 46.72
N THR A 3 -6.88 -26.41 46.02
CA THR A 3 -6.73 -25.51 44.86
C THR A 3 -6.50 -26.23 43.52
N ALA A 4 -6.18 -27.52 43.55
CA ALA A 4 -5.97 -28.31 42.32
C ALA A 4 -7.24 -29.01 41.79
N ALA A 5 -8.30 -29.07 42.59
CA ALA A 5 -9.54 -29.75 42.22
C ALA A 5 -10.55 -28.85 41.49
N ARG A 6 -10.32 -27.52 41.39
CA ARG A 6 -11.22 -26.59 40.66
C ARG A 6 -10.80 -26.30 39.24
N GLN A 7 -9.63 -26.78 38.80
CA GLN A 7 -9.19 -26.63 37.39
C GLN A 7 -9.47 -27.84 36.49
N SER A 8 -10.00 -28.94 37.04
CA SER A 8 -10.30 -30.14 36.24
C SER A 8 -11.78 -30.32 35.88
N GLU A 9 -12.68 -29.43 36.28
CA GLU A 9 -14.12 -29.51 35.93
C GLU A 9 -14.56 -28.57 34.80
N ALA A 10 -13.64 -27.83 34.18
CA ALA A 10 -13.97 -26.92 33.06
C ALA A 10 -13.60 -27.47 31.67
N THR A 11 -13.37 -28.76 31.54
CA THR A 11 -13.37 -29.46 30.27
C THR A 11 -14.71 -30.16 30.06
N ASP A 12 -15.81 -29.43 30.27
CA ASP A 12 -17.11 -29.86 29.78
C ASP A 12 -17.04 -29.97 28.27
N ALA A 13 -17.42 -31.15 27.75
CA ALA A 13 -17.44 -31.45 26.35
C ALA A 13 -18.19 -30.35 25.60
N LEU A 14 -17.47 -29.59 24.76
CA LEU A 14 -18.03 -28.59 23.85
C LEU A 14 -19.22 -29.20 23.13
N THR A 15 -20.40 -28.62 23.26
CA THR A 15 -21.60 -29.12 22.58
C THR A 15 -21.44 -28.83 21.09
N SER A 16 -22.01 -29.67 20.24
CA SER A 16 -21.97 -29.44 18.77
C SER A 16 -22.63 -28.12 18.38
N SER A 17 -23.43 -27.55 19.29
CA SER A 17 -24.05 -26.22 19.18
C SER A 17 -23.04 -25.08 19.25
N ASP A 18 -21.94 -25.23 19.98
CA ASP A 18 -20.95 -24.16 20.17
C ASP A 18 -20.03 -23.99 18.94
N LYS A 19 -19.93 -25.04 18.11
CA LYS A 19 -19.18 -25.04 16.86
C LYS A 19 -20.02 -24.62 15.64
N ASP A 20 -21.20 -24.06 15.84
CA ASP A 20 -22.04 -23.53 14.76
C ASP A 20 -21.61 -22.08 14.44
N VAL A 21 -21.25 -21.81 13.18
CA VAL A 21 -20.73 -20.52 12.71
C VAL A 21 -21.38 -20.10 11.42
N ALA A 22 -21.97 -18.91 11.40
CA ALA A 22 -22.35 -18.24 10.17
C ALA A 22 -21.24 -17.29 9.71
N ILE A 23 -20.99 -17.26 8.41
CA ILE A 23 -20.11 -16.27 7.78
C ILE A 23 -20.94 -15.45 6.81
N VAL A 24 -20.97 -14.15 7.01
CA VAL A 24 -21.73 -13.21 6.16
C VAL A 24 -20.73 -12.50 5.24
N GLY A 25 -20.82 -12.79 3.94
CA GLY A 25 -19.94 -12.32 2.89
C GLY A 25 -19.02 -13.40 2.35
N GLY A 26 -19.16 -13.69 1.06
CA GLY A 26 -18.41 -14.72 0.32
C GLY A 26 -17.16 -14.17 -0.39
N GLY A 27 -16.62 -13.03 0.06
CA GLY A 27 -15.32 -12.52 -0.39
C GLY A 27 -14.14 -13.33 0.17
N VAL A 28 -12.91 -12.95 -0.20
CA VAL A 28 -11.67 -13.68 0.20
C VAL A 28 -11.55 -13.85 1.71
N ALA A 29 -11.90 -12.84 2.51
CA ALA A 29 -11.87 -12.95 3.98
C ALA A 29 -12.84 -14.02 4.49
N GLY A 30 -14.08 -14.02 3.98
CA GLY A 30 -15.09 -15.00 4.34
C GLY A 30 -14.72 -16.41 3.88
N LEU A 31 -14.23 -16.56 2.64
CA LEU A 31 -13.76 -17.86 2.12
C LEU A 31 -12.59 -18.43 2.93
N THR A 32 -11.64 -17.56 3.31
CA THR A 32 -10.49 -17.94 4.16
C THR A 32 -10.95 -18.42 5.53
N CYS A 33 -11.80 -17.62 6.19
CA CYS A 33 -12.35 -17.93 7.51
C CYS A 33 -13.14 -19.25 7.46
N ALA A 34 -14.04 -19.39 6.46
CA ALA A 34 -14.84 -20.59 6.24
C ALA A 34 -13.97 -21.84 6.07
N LEU A 35 -12.92 -21.75 5.25
CA LEU A 35 -12.01 -22.87 4.98
C LEU A 35 -11.31 -23.34 6.25
N ARG A 36 -10.78 -22.41 7.04
CA ARG A 36 -10.08 -22.77 8.28
C ARG A 36 -11.01 -23.37 9.33
N LEU A 37 -12.16 -22.76 9.55
CA LEU A 37 -13.13 -23.27 10.53
C LEU A 37 -13.70 -24.62 10.11
N SER A 38 -14.06 -24.80 8.83
CA SER A 38 -14.54 -26.12 8.33
C SER A 38 -13.47 -27.20 8.51
N LYS A 39 -12.19 -26.93 8.23
CA LYS A 39 -11.09 -27.86 8.49
C LYS A 39 -10.87 -28.16 9.98
N CYS A 40 -11.23 -27.25 10.88
CA CYS A 40 -11.22 -27.45 12.34
C CYS A 40 -12.48 -28.13 12.86
N GLY A 41 -13.37 -28.61 11.98
CA GLY A 41 -14.58 -29.35 12.37
C GLY A 41 -15.74 -28.49 12.85
N TYR A 42 -15.75 -27.19 12.50
CA TYR A 42 -16.90 -26.34 12.73
C TYR A 42 -17.98 -26.58 11.66
N LYS A 43 -19.24 -26.46 12.08
CA LYS A 43 -20.38 -26.41 11.17
C LYS A 43 -20.51 -24.99 10.62
N VAL A 44 -20.06 -24.78 9.39
CA VAL A 44 -19.99 -23.47 8.77
C VAL A 44 -21.09 -23.30 7.74
N THR A 45 -21.87 -22.19 7.84
CA THR A 45 -22.79 -21.74 6.82
C THR A 45 -22.36 -20.36 6.31
N LEU A 46 -22.02 -20.27 5.02
CA LEU A 46 -21.60 -19.03 4.37
C LEU A 46 -22.79 -18.42 3.62
N TYR A 47 -23.07 -17.15 3.90
CA TYR A 47 -24.12 -16.36 3.26
C TYR A 47 -23.50 -15.30 2.34
N GLU A 48 -23.87 -15.32 1.07
CA GLU A 48 -23.44 -14.31 0.08
C GLU A 48 -24.67 -13.72 -0.63
N LYS A 49 -24.71 -12.39 -0.72
CA LYS A 49 -25.87 -11.67 -1.31
C LYS A 49 -25.97 -11.82 -2.83
N THR A 50 -24.84 -12.06 -3.49
CA THR A 50 -24.75 -12.22 -4.94
C THR A 50 -24.73 -13.71 -5.34
N PRO A 51 -25.00 -14.05 -6.60
CA PRO A 51 -24.83 -15.43 -7.07
C PRO A 51 -23.36 -15.86 -7.19
N VAL A 52 -22.41 -14.92 -7.16
CA VAL A 52 -20.98 -15.13 -7.40
C VAL A 52 -20.18 -14.93 -6.12
N LEU A 53 -19.26 -15.85 -5.84
CA LEU A 53 -18.32 -15.76 -4.71
C LEU A 53 -17.02 -15.06 -5.13
N GLY A 54 -16.15 -14.77 -4.16
CA GLY A 54 -14.85 -14.13 -4.38
C GLY A 54 -14.82 -12.62 -4.06
N GLY A 55 -15.96 -11.93 -4.06
CA GLY A 55 -16.04 -10.50 -3.79
C GLY A 55 -15.27 -9.70 -4.86
N ASN A 56 -14.28 -8.88 -4.44
CA ASN A 56 -13.42 -8.17 -5.39
C ASN A 56 -12.50 -9.12 -6.19
N LEU A 57 -12.26 -10.34 -5.70
CA LEU A 57 -11.49 -11.38 -6.38
C LEU A 57 -12.45 -12.33 -7.13
N SER A 58 -13.28 -11.80 -8.01
CA SER A 58 -14.25 -12.59 -8.77
C SER A 58 -14.25 -12.22 -10.25
N SER A 59 -14.89 -13.08 -11.03
CA SER A 59 -15.16 -12.84 -12.45
C SER A 59 -16.67 -12.74 -12.68
N GLU A 60 -17.08 -11.83 -13.53
CA GLU A 60 -18.43 -11.79 -14.07
C GLU A 60 -18.51 -12.74 -15.28
N HIS A 61 -19.63 -13.42 -15.44
CA HIS A 61 -19.87 -14.29 -16.59
C HIS A 61 -20.90 -13.67 -17.52
N ALA A 62 -20.46 -13.24 -18.68
CA ALA A 62 -21.31 -12.67 -19.73
C ALA A 62 -20.85 -13.17 -21.11
N ASN A 63 -21.76 -13.28 -22.06
CA ASN A 63 -21.46 -13.68 -23.44
C ASN A 63 -20.62 -14.97 -23.56
N HIS A 64 -20.84 -15.93 -22.65
CA HIS A 64 -20.08 -17.19 -22.53
C HIS A 64 -18.58 -17.00 -22.20
N MET A 65 -18.21 -15.86 -21.63
CA MET A 65 -16.84 -15.51 -21.25
C MET A 65 -16.78 -15.02 -19.81
N TYR A 66 -15.62 -15.16 -19.19
CA TYR A 66 -15.35 -14.61 -17.88
C TYR A 66 -14.63 -13.26 -18.03
N TYR A 67 -15.09 -12.28 -17.25
CA TYR A 67 -14.49 -10.96 -17.14
C TYR A 67 -14.09 -10.72 -15.71
N ASP A 68 -12.78 -10.63 -15.45
CA ASP A 68 -12.30 -10.35 -14.10
C ASP A 68 -12.65 -8.93 -13.69
N VAL A 69 -13.12 -8.78 -12.47
CA VAL A 69 -13.56 -7.47 -11.93
C VAL A 69 -12.40 -6.49 -11.88
N TYR A 70 -11.22 -6.98 -11.52
CA TYR A 70 -9.97 -6.23 -11.54
C TYR A 70 -8.83 -7.10 -12.04
N PRO A 71 -7.82 -6.52 -12.72
CA PRO A 71 -6.55 -7.19 -12.95
C PRO A 71 -5.80 -7.28 -11.61
N HIS A 72 -5.62 -8.50 -11.08
CA HIS A 72 -4.97 -8.71 -9.81
C HIS A 72 -3.49 -9.07 -9.98
N LEU A 73 -2.65 -8.34 -9.24
CA LEU A 73 -1.24 -8.64 -9.04
C LEU A 73 -1.06 -9.38 -7.71
N PHE A 74 -0.61 -10.62 -7.74
CA PHE A 74 -0.32 -11.40 -6.55
C PHE A 74 1.16 -11.28 -6.20
N CYS A 75 1.48 -10.51 -5.16
CA CYS A 75 2.88 -10.30 -4.78
C CYS A 75 3.53 -11.57 -4.28
N ASP A 76 4.81 -11.73 -4.57
CA ASP A 76 5.58 -12.89 -4.14
C ASP A 76 5.63 -13.06 -2.62
N TRP A 77 5.60 -11.95 -1.89
CA TRP A 77 5.62 -11.91 -0.44
C TRP A 77 4.26 -12.16 0.24
N TYR A 78 3.20 -12.53 -0.48
CA TYR A 78 1.89 -12.91 0.07
C TYR A 78 1.95 -14.31 0.70
N VAL A 79 2.55 -14.42 1.89
CA VAL A 79 2.85 -15.70 2.55
C VAL A 79 1.59 -16.52 2.83
N ASN A 80 0.57 -15.86 3.39
CA ASN A 80 -0.67 -16.54 3.79
C ASN A 80 -1.53 -16.90 2.58
N PHE A 81 -1.57 -16.04 1.58
CA PHE A 81 -2.27 -16.31 0.33
C PHE A 81 -1.64 -17.52 -0.40
N TRP A 82 -0.31 -17.54 -0.56
CA TRP A 82 0.36 -18.66 -1.21
C TRP A 82 0.24 -19.97 -0.44
N GLN A 83 0.20 -19.91 0.90
CA GLN A 83 -0.06 -21.09 1.72
C GLN A 83 -1.45 -21.67 1.44
N ILE A 84 -2.47 -20.85 1.24
CA ILE A 84 -3.80 -21.31 0.84
C ILE A 84 -3.75 -21.90 -0.59
N VAL A 85 -3.22 -21.13 -1.54
CA VAL A 85 -3.20 -21.52 -2.96
C VAL A 85 -2.44 -22.83 -3.16
N GLU A 86 -1.22 -22.93 -2.66
CA GLU A 86 -0.37 -24.10 -2.87
C GLU A 86 -0.68 -25.24 -1.89
N GLY A 87 -0.95 -24.89 -0.61
CA GLY A 87 -1.15 -25.89 0.44
C GLY A 87 -2.59 -26.41 0.52
N ASP A 88 -3.57 -25.51 0.54
CA ASP A 88 -4.96 -25.91 0.74
C ASP A 88 -5.68 -26.25 -0.57
N LEU A 89 -5.46 -25.45 -1.62
CA LEU A 89 -6.10 -25.63 -2.92
C LEU A 89 -5.31 -26.59 -3.83
N GLY A 90 -4.04 -26.86 -3.53
CA GLY A 90 -3.17 -27.71 -4.34
C GLY A 90 -2.81 -27.12 -5.70
N ILE A 91 -2.93 -25.79 -5.86
CA ILE A 91 -2.64 -25.09 -7.11
C ILE A 91 -1.15 -24.80 -7.18
N LYS A 92 -0.47 -25.35 -8.18
CA LYS A 92 0.95 -25.09 -8.40
C LYS A 92 1.14 -23.69 -8.99
N ARG A 93 1.94 -22.85 -8.31
CA ARG A 93 2.17 -21.45 -8.69
C ARG A 93 2.75 -21.33 -10.10
N ASP A 94 3.78 -22.06 -10.41
CA ASP A 94 4.47 -22.06 -11.72
C ASP A 94 3.57 -22.51 -12.89
N VAL A 95 2.52 -23.27 -12.61
CA VAL A 95 1.54 -23.74 -13.61
C VAL A 95 0.42 -22.75 -13.81
N ALA A 96 -0.18 -22.28 -12.72
CA ALA A 96 -1.38 -21.45 -12.76
C ALA A 96 -1.08 -19.94 -12.91
N PHE A 97 0.15 -19.52 -12.61
CA PHE A 97 0.53 -18.12 -12.61
C PHE A 97 1.74 -17.84 -13.50
N GLU A 98 1.81 -16.63 -14.02
CA GLU A 98 2.92 -16.10 -14.81
C GLU A 98 3.70 -15.09 -13.96
N PRO A 99 5.03 -15.27 -13.78
CA PRO A 99 5.84 -14.32 -13.03
C PRO A 99 6.02 -13.00 -13.81
N GLN A 100 5.86 -11.90 -13.13
CA GLN A 100 6.11 -10.54 -13.65
C GLN A 100 7.36 -9.98 -12.96
N MET A 101 8.42 -9.72 -13.74
CA MET A 101 9.68 -9.19 -13.21
C MET A 101 9.63 -7.67 -12.99
N GLY A 102 8.66 -7.01 -13.57
CA GLY A 102 8.44 -5.58 -13.49
C GLY A 102 7.18 -5.19 -14.26
N VAL A 103 7.10 -3.91 -14.57
CA VAL A 103 6.03 -3.32 -15.38
C VAL A 103 6.61 -2.58 -16.56
N LYS A 104 5.80 -2.31 -17.56
CA LYS A 104 6.14 -1.40 -18.64
C LYS A 104 5.41 -0.08 -18.43
N VAL A 105 6.00 0.99 -18.92
CA VAL A 105 5.35 2.31 -18.96
C VAL A 105 5.50 2.92 -20.33
N VAL A 106 4.52 3.71 -20.71
CA VAL A 106 4.55 4.52 -21.94
C VAL A 106 4.21 5.95 -21.56
N GLN A 107 4.97 6.90 -22.10
CA GLN A 107 4.76 8.32 -21.83
C GLN A 107 3.73 8.92 -22.79
N ASP A 108 3.01 9.94 -22.34
CA ASP A 108 2.10 10.71 -23.20
C ASP A 108 2.88 11.25 -24.42
N PRO A 109 2.48 10.90 -25.65
CA PRO A 109 3.16 11.37 -26.86
C PRO A 109 3.11 12.90 -27.02
N ASP A 110 2.10 13.55 -26.43
CA ASP A 110 1.88 14.99 -26.51
C ASP A 110 2.51 15.76 -25.34
N ALA A 111 3.03 15.05 -24.32
CA ALA A 111 3.70 15.71 -23.21
C ALA A 111 5.00 16.38 -23.72
N GLU A 112 5.05 17.71 -23.69
CA GLU A 112 6.34 18.38 -23.68
C GLU A 112 7.24 17.66 -22.67
N SER A 113 8.42 17.19 -23.09
CA SER A 113 9.36 16.42 -22.28
C SER A 113 9.65 17.13 -20.94
N THR A 114 8.70 17.06 -20.01
CA THR A 114 8.80 17.66 -18.67
C THR A 114 9.65 16.79 -17.74
N VAL A 115 9.96 15.56 -18.15
CA VAL A 115 10.60 14.55 -17.28
C VAL A 115 12.10 14.41 -17.60
N SER A 116 12.59 14.80 -18.79
CA SER A 116 14.02 14.85 -19.05
C SER A 116 14.33 15.80 -20.22
N PRO A 117 15.25 16.75 -20.10
CA PRO A 117 15.77 17.47 -21.25
C PRO A 117 16.79 16.58 -21.97
N GLY A 118 16.32 15.53 -22.60
CA GLY A 118 17.09 14.86 -23.65
C GLY A 118 17.15 15.76 -24.90
N PRO A 119 18.18 15.66 -25.77
CA PRO A 119 18.23 16.44 -26.97
C PRO A 119 16.94 16.21 -27.77
N ALA A 120 16.26 17.31 -28.09
CA ALA A 120 15.02 17.31 -28.85
C ALA A 120 15.27 16.61 -30.20
N THR A 121 15.00 15.32 -30.26
CA THR A 121 14.82 14.63 -31.53
C THR A 121 13.47 15.08 -32.07
N SER A 122 13.51 15.68 -33.23
CA SER A 122 12.35 16.15 -34.01
C SER A 122 11.17 15.17 -33.85
N VAL A 123 10.01 15.69 -33.43
CA VAL A 123 8.74 14.98 -33.39
C VAL A 123 8.38 14.52 -34.79
N SER A 124 8.86 13.35 -35.16
CA SER A 124 8.27 12.54 -36.21
C SER A 124 7.10 11.82 -35.56
N ALA A 125 5.92 11.91 -36.14
CA ALA A 125 4.75 11.17 -35.69
C ALA A 125 5.10 9.67 -35.60
N LYS A 126 5.54 9.20 -34.44
CA LYS A 126 5.78 7.79 -34.17
C LYS A 126 4.42 7.13 -33.97
N THR A 127 4.00 6.41 -34.98
CA THR A 127 2.79 5.60 -34.97
C THR A 127 2.86 4.41 -34.01
N THR A 128 4.02 4.09 -33.46
CA THR A 128 4.26 2.94 -32.57
C THR A 128 4.69 3.41 -31.17
N PRO A 129 3.99 2.99 -30.10
CA PRO A 129 4.35 3.36 -28.74
C PRO A 129 5.72 2.77 -28.34
N THR A 130 6.48 3.51 -27.54
CA THR A 130 7.74 3.04 -26.97
C THR A 130 7.54 2.66 -25.52
N TYR A 131 7.63 1.38 -25.20
CA TYR A 131 7.46 0.83 -23.86
C TYR A 131 8.79 0.78 -23.11
N GLN A 132 8.86 1.48 -21.98
CA GLN A 132 10.03 1.51 -21.10
C GLN A 132 9.82 0.53 -19.94
N ALA A 133 10.87 -0.19 -19.54
CA ALA A 133 10.78 -1.17 -18.44
C ALA A 133 11.10 -0.54 -17.09
N LEU A 134 10.28 -0.83 -16.09
CA LEU A 134 10.57 -0.63 -14.67
C LEU A 134 10.56 -2.01 -13.99
N ASN A 135 11.74 -2.52 -13.67
CA ASN A 135 11.91 -3.83 -13.09
C ASN A 135 11.90 -3.79 -11.56
N ASN A 136 11.54 -4.89 -10.94
CA ASN A 136 11.68 -5.03 -9.50
C ASN A 136 13.15 -4.87 -9.09
N ALA A 137 13.43 -3.88 -8.23
CA ALA A 137 14.79 -3.48 -7.83
C ALA A 137 15.44 -4.46 -6.82
N THR A 138 15.27 -5.76 -7.02
CA THR A 138 15.80 -6.82 -6.15
C THR A 138 17.19 -7.34 -6.54
N THR A 139 17.70 -6.95 -7.71
CA THR A 139 19.03 -7.29 -8.20
C THR A 139 19.77 -6.04 -8.65
N LEU A 140 21.12 -6.07 -8.61
CA LEU A 140 21.93 -4.97 -9.13
C LEU A 140 21.67 -4.72 -10.62
N GLN A 141 21.44 -5.77 -11.40
CA GLN A 141 21.11 -5.65 -12.82
C GLN A 141 19.81 -4.88 -13.03
N ASN A 142 18.76 -5.18 -12.26
CA ASN A 142 17.47 -4.49 -12.33
C ASN A 142 17.59 -3.03 -11.87
N ILE A 143 18.31 -2.77 -10.78
CA ILE A 143 18.57 -1.40 -10.31
C ILE A 143 19.28 -0.60 -11.40
N TRP A 144 20.33 -1.17 -12.03
CA TRP A 144 21.05 -0.52 -13.11
C TRP A 144 20.17 -0.31 -14.35
N GLY A 145 19.37 -1.32 -14.73
CA GLY A 145 18.41 -1.21 -15.82
C GLY A 145 17.39 -0.09 -15.59
N ASN A 146 16.88 0.05 -14.38
CA ASN A 146 15.93 1.11 -14.03
C ASN A 146 16.59 2.51 -14.11
N LEU A 147 17.83 2.66 -13.62
CA LEU A 147 18.56 3.93 -13.70
C LEU A 147 18.68 4.46 -15.13
N PHE A 148 18.80 3.57 -16.10
CA PHE A 148 18.97 3.91 -17.52
C PHE A 148 17.75 3.55 -18.39
N SER A 149 16.58 3.34 -17.78
CA SER A 149 15.34 3.02 -18.49
C SER A 149 14.84 4.16 -19.40
N GLY A 150 15.27 5.39 -19.15
CA GLY A 150 14.79 6.57 -19.87
C GLY A 150 13.46 7.12 -19.33
N VAL A 151 12.87 6.50 -18.29
CA VAL A 151 11.65 7.00 -17.64
C VAL A 151 11.92 8.29 -16.89
N LEU A 152 13.02 8.32 -16.14
CA LEU A 152 13.54 9.51 -15.46
C LEU A 152 15.02 9.70 -15.80
N SER A 153 15.57 10.86 -15.45
CA SER A 153 17.02 11.03 -15.41
C SER A 153 17.62 10.06 -14.37
N PRO A 154 18.84 9.54 -14.59
CA PRO A 154 19.46 8.62 -13.65
C PRO A 154 19.52 9.14 -12.20
N PRO A 155 19.82 10.43 -11.92
CA PRO A 155 19.75 10.98 -10.57
C PRO A 155 18.35 10.92 -9.97
N ASP A 156 17.30 11.28 -10.72
CA ASP A 156 15.91 11.28 -10.22
C ASP A 156 15.40 9.86 -10.00
N MET A 157 15.79 8.91 -10.85
CA MET A 157 15.46 7.49 -10.67
C MET A 157 16.14 6.92 -9.43
N PHE A 158 17.41 7.30 -9.17
CA PHE A 158 18.10 6.93 -7.94
C PHE A 158 17.40 7.50 -6.70
N LEU A 159 16.98 8.77 -6.76
CA LEU A 159 16.26 9.43 -5.67
C LEU A 159 14.89 8.79 -5.40
N LEU A 160 14.20 8.32 -6.42
CA LEU A 160 12.98 7.54 -6.26
C LEU A 160 13.25 6.24 -5.47
N GLY A 161 14.25 5.46 -5.86
CA GLY A 161 14.64 4.25 -5.13
C GLY A 161 15.08 4.54 -3.69
N PHE A 162 15.81 5.64 -3.49
CA PHE A 162 16.21 6.09 -2.16
C PHE A 162 15.02 6.52 -1.29
N ALA A 163 13.99 7.14 -1.87
CA ALA A 163 12.78 7.52 -1.16
C ALA A 163 12.01 6.30 -0.61
N PHE A 164 11.93 5.22 -1.39
CA PHE A 164 11.38 3.94 -0.90
C PHE A 164 12.18 3.38 0.27
N LEU A 165 13.50 3.38 0.17
CA LEU A 165 14.38 2.93 1.24
C LEU A 165 14.24 3.80 2.49
N ASP A 166 14.19 5.12 2.33
CA ASP A 166 14.02 6.06 3.44
C ASP A 166 12.72 5.82 4.17
N LEU A 167 11.60 5.73 3.45
CA LEU A 167 10.30 5.45 4.07
C LEU A 167 10.31 4.09 4.78
N ALA A 168 10.77 3.05 4.11
CA ALA A 168 10.80 1.70 4.65
C ALA A 168 11.72 1.55 5.87
N SER A 169 12.78 2.39 5.97
CA SER A 169 13.72 2.41 7.08
C SER A 169 13.20 3.14 8.32
N GLN A 170 12.05 3.84 8.24
CA GLN A 170 11.51 4.54 9.40
C GLN A 170 11.22 3.56 10.55
N PRO A 171 11.68 3.86 11.79
CA PRO A 171 11.44 3.01 12.95
C PRO A 171 9.96 2.78 13.22
N PHE A 172 9.64 1.66 13.85
CA PHE A 172 8.26 1.30 14.16
C PHE A 172 7.54 2.35 15.02
N ASP A 173 8.23 2.91 16.03
CA ASP A 173 7.67 3.94 16.91
C ASP A 173 7.35 5.26 16.21
N SER A 174 7.93 5.49 15.04
CA SER A 174 7.57 6.62 14.19
C SER A 174 6.18 6.45 13.56
N SER A 175 5.57 5.28 13.66
CA SER A 175 4.25 5.00 13.06
C SER A 175 3.18 5.98 13.51
N LYS A 176 3.20 6.43 14.76
CA LYS A 176 2.24 7.44 15.26
C LYS A 176 2.38 8.78 14.55
N ILE A 177 3.59 9.17 14.16
CA ILE A 177 3.87 10.40 13.42
C ILE A 177 3.61 10.17 11.94
N LEU A 178 4.09 9.05 11.40
CA LEU A 178 3.90 8.69 10.00
C LEU A 178 2.44 8.43 9.65
N ASP A 179 1.64 7.91 10.57
CA ASP A 179 0.21 7.67 10.32
C ASP A 179 -0.60 8.97 10.20
N ARG A 180 -0.06 10.08 10.67
CA ARG A 180 -0.60 11.43 10.49
C ARG A 180 -0.06 12.16 9.25
N GLN A 181 0.79 11.52 8.50
CA GLN A 181 1.45 12.05 7.32
C GLN A 181 1.09 11.18 6.12
N THR A 182 0.73 11.83 5.02
CA THR A 182 0.51 11.13 3.74
C THR A 182 1.86 10.73 3.12
N VAL A 183 1.83 9.82 2.15
CA VAL A 183 3.04 9.45 1.39
C VAL A 183 3.64 10.68 0.72
N ASP A 184 2.81 11.51 0.09
CA ASP A 184 3.24 12.79 -0.49
C ASP A 184 3.84 13.72 0.57
N GLY A 185 3.16 13.87 1.71
CA GLY A 185 3.65 14.68 2.82
C GLY A 185 5.02 14.22 3.30
N PHE A 186 5.24 12.90 3.37
CA PHE A 186 6.55 12.32 3.68
C PHE A 186 7.60 12.73 2.64
N LEU A 187 7.33 12.51 1.35
CA LEU A 187 8.27 12.83 0.27
C LEU A 187 8.61 14.33 0.21
N TYR A 188 7.58 15.18 0.27
CA TYR A 188 7.80 16.63 0.21
C TYR A 188 8.50 17.19 1.45
N SER A 189 8.48 16.48 2.58
CA SER A 189 9.31 16.81 3.73
C SER A 189 10.79 16.49 3.52
N ARG A 190 11.12 15.64 2.53
CA ARG A 190 12.50 15.19 2.25
C ARG A 190 13.23 16.17 1.34
N ARG A 191 14.40 16.62 1.81
CA ARG A 191 15.20 17.62 1.12
C ARG A 191 15.90 17.10 -0.14
N TYR A 192 16.13 15.80 -0.22
CA TYR A 192 16.69 15.16 -1.40
C TYR A 192 15.66 14.94 -2.50
N ALA A 193 14.37 14.84 -2.18
CA ALA A 193 13.33 14.56 -3.17
C ALA A 193 13.24 15.67 -4.22
N THR A 194 13.19 15.27 -5.49
CA THR A 194 12.95 16.16 -6.62
C THR A 194 11.50 16.06 -7.07
N GLU A 195 11.02 17.06 -7.79
CA GLU A 195 9.68 17.03 -8.36
C GLU A 195 9.49 15.82 -9.28
N ALA A 196 10.49 15.52 -10.11
CA ALA A 196 10.44 14.38 -11.03
C ALA A 196 10.33 13.04 -10.30
N SER A 197 11.14 12.82 -9.24
CA SER A 197 11.10 11.59 -8.45
C SER A 197 9.79 11.45 -7.65
N ALA A 198 9.27 12.55 -7.08
CA ALA A 198 8.02 12.54 -6.33
C ALA A 198 6.82 12.28 -7.26
N ARG A 199 6.79 12.92 -8.44
CA ARG A 199 5.73 12.73 -9.43
C ARG A 199 5.68 11.30 -9.96
N LEU A 200 6.84 10.68 -10.25
CA LEU A 200 6.84 9.28 -10.71
C LEU A 200 6.39 8.33 -9.59
N LEU A 201 6.71 8.63 -8.32
CA LEU A 201 6.20 7.82 -7.21
C LEU A 201 4.68 7.88 -7.12
N ASP A 202 4.05 9.06 -7.22
CA ASP A 202 2.60 9.19 -7.26
C ASP A 202 1.99 8.38 -8.41
N LEU A 203 2.58 8.47 -9.62
CA LEU A 203 2.15 7.69 -10.76
C LEU A 203 2.24 6.18 -10.51
N ILE A 204 3.36 5.69 -9.98
CA ILE A 204 3.56 4.27 -9.66
C ILE A 204 2.52 3.79 -8.64
N LEU A 205 2.27 4.58 -7.60
CA LEU A 205 1.28 4.24 -6.56
C LEU A 205 -0.13 4.16 -7.13
N MET A 206 -0.51 5.13 -7.94
CA MET A 206 -1.84 5.16 -8.55
C MET A 206 -2.01 4.13 -9.66
N GLU A 207 -1.06 4.02 -10.59
CA GLU A 207 -1.20 3.13 -11.75
C GLU A 207 -1.07 1.65 -11.37
N ILE A 208 -0.11 1.30 -10.51
CA ILE A 208 0.15 -0.11 -10.18
C ILE A 208 -0.71 -0.59 -9.02
N TRP A 209 -0.92 0.26 -8.01
CA TRP A 209 -1.53 -0.14 -6.74
C TRP A 209 -2.87 0.51 -6.46
N SER A 210 -3.29 1.48 -7.28
CA SER A 210 -4.49 2.32 -7.04
C SER A 210 -4.48 2.99 -5.67
N ILE A 211 -3.29 3.42 -5.23
CA ILE A 211 -3.04 4.05 -3.94
C ILE A 211 -2.86 5.55 -4.15
N PRO A 212 -3.79 6.41 -3.71
CA PRO A 212 -3.62 7.86 -3.76
C PRO A 212 -2.55 8.30 -2.74
N SER A 213 -1.42 8.80 -3.23
CA SER A 213 -0.27 9.20 -2.40
C SER A 213 -0.57 10.40 -1.49
N ASP A 214 -1.50 11.25 -1.90
CA ASP A 214 -1.95 12.45 -1.18
C ASP A 214 -2.96 12.19 -0.06
N ASP A 215 -3.53 10.99 0.00
CA ASP A 215 -4.49 10.55 1.02
C ASP A 215 -3.92 9.42 1.90
N THR A 216 -3.11 8.54 1.32
CA THR A 216 -2.63 7.31 1.98
C THR A 216 -1.65 7.61 3.10
N SER A 217 -1.84 6.96 4.25
CA SER A 217 -0.92 7.01 5.39
C SER A 217 0.47 6.51 5.02
N ALA A 218 1.49 7.32 5.29
CA ALA A 218 2.89 6.94 5.10
C ALA A 218 3.27 5.71 5.96
N ALA A 219 2.67 5.55 7.14
CA ALA A 219 2.88 4.39 8.00
C ALA A 219 2.32 3.11 7.37
N ALA A 220 1.09 3.17 6.83
CA ALA A 220 0.47 2.04 6.16
C ALA A 220 1.29 1.62 4.92
N TYR A 221 1.69 2.58 4.11
CA TYR A 221 2.49 2.32 2.92
C TYR A 221 3.89 1.76 3.23
N LYS A 222 4.53 2.24 4.31
CA LYS A 222 5.80 1.70 4.81
C LYS A 222 5.69 0.19 5.11
N ASP A 223 4.67 -0.21 5.86
CA ASP A 223 4.47 -1.61 6.25
C ASP A 223 4.11 -2.50 5.05
N PHE A 224 3.47 -1.93 4.03
CA PHE A 224 3.17 -2.60 2.77
C PHE A 224 4.42 -2.81 1.90
N VAL A 225 5.27 -1.80 1.72
CA VAL A 225 6.39 -1.85 0.77
C VAL A 225 7.59 -2.66 1.28
N ARG A 226 7.82 -2.69 2.61
CA ARG A 226 8.98 -3.36 3.21
C ARG A 226 9.21 -4.81 2.78
N PRO A 227 8.20 -5.69 2.76
CA PRO A 227 8.40 -7.07 2.33
C PRO A 227 8.90 -7.22 0.90
N GLY A 228 8.60 -6.24 0.03
CA GLY A 228 9.07 -6.20 -1.35
C GLY A 228 10.52 -5.77 -1.52
N LEU A 229 11.14 -5.13 -0.50
CA LEU A 229 12.52 -4.61 -0.58
C LEU A 229 13.58 -5.67 -0.26
N ARG A 230 13.47 -6.85 -0.84
CA ARG A 230 14.43 -7.96 -0.65
C ARG A 230 15.52 -7.91 -1.71
N LEU A 231 16.64 -7.26 -1.39
CA LEU A 231 17.81 -7.27 -2.27
C LEU A 231 18.35 -8.69 -2.47
N SER A 232 18.87 -8.95 -3.65
CA SER A 232 19.49 -10.23 -4.05
C SER A 232 18.55 -11.43 -4.12
N SER A 233 17.21 -11.22 -4.06
CA SER A 233 16.27 -12.33 -4.12
C SER A 233 16.02 -12.85 -5.55
N GLY A 234 16.13 -11.98 -6.55
CA GLY A 234 15.73 -12.27 -7.94
C GLY A 234 14.24 -12.62 -8.08
N MET A 235 13.43 -12.32 -7.05
CA MET A 235 12.02 -12.66 -6.99
C MET A 235 11.21 -11.82 -7.97
N PRO A 236 10.13 -12.37 -8.56
CA PRO A 236 9.20 -11.60 -9.34
C PRO A 236 8.62 -10.43 -8.53
N PHE A 237 8.26 -9.37 -9.21
CA PHE A 237 7.51 -8.27 -8.62
C PHE A 237 6.13 -8.76 -8.16
N ALA A 238 5.44 -9.49 -9.06
CA ALA A 238 4.14 -10.09 -8.80
C ALA A 238 3.93 -11.30 -9.72
N TRP A 239 2.78 -11.94 -9.56
CA TRP A 239 2.32 -13.06 -10.35
C TRP A 239 0.95 -12.73 -10.94
N LEU A 240 0.69 -13.10 -12.18
CA LEU A 240 -0.59 -12.96 -12.87
C LEU A 240 -1.18 -14.32 -13.17
N LEU A 241 -2.50 -14.49 -13.04
CA LEU A 241 -3.18 -15.73 -13.41
C LEU A 241 -3.13 -15.97 -14.92
N ARG A 242 -2.97 -17.25 -15.28
CA ARG A 242 -3.03 -17.73 -16.68
C ARG A 242 -4.44 -18.10 -17.14
N GLY A 243 -5.45 -17.61 -16.46
CA GLY A 243 -6.88 -17.77 -16.75
C GLY A 243 -7.69 -16.86 -15.85
N SER A 244 -9.01 -16.92 -15.93
CA SER A 244 -9.90 -16.09 -15.13
C SER A 244 -9.79 -16.42 -13.63
N LEU A 245 -10.10 -15.46 -12.79
CA LEU A 245 -10.16 -15.63 -11.33
C LEU A 245 -11.11 -16.77 -10.94
N GLU A 246 -12.28 -16.86 -11.60
CA GLU A 246 -13.27 -17.91 -11.32
C GLU A 246 -12.70 -19.30 -11.64
N GLU A 247 -12.14 -19.49 -12.82
CA GLU A 247 -11.67 -20.82 -13.27
C GLU A 247 -10.44 -21.30 -12.49
N MET A 248 -9.49 -20.39 -12.27
CA MET A 248 -8.18 -20.74 -11.76
C MET A 248 -8.04 -20.67 -10.24
N LEU A 249 -8.89 -19.89 -9.58
CA LEU A 249 -8.72 -19.62 -8.14
C LEU A 249 -10.02 -19.79 -7.34
N VAL A 250 -11.08 -19.02 -7.62
CA VAL A 250 -12.28 -18.99 -6.78
C VAL A 250 -13.06 -20.31 -6.89
N GLY A 251 -13.27 -20.83 -8.09
CA GLY A 251 -13.96 -22.11 -8.29
C GLY A 251 -13.25 -23.29 -7.61
N PRO A 252 -11.90 -23.46 -7.75
CA PRO A 252 -11.15 -24.41 -6.94
C PRO A 252 -11.31 -24.23 -5.44
N TRP A 253 -11.27 -22.97 -4.95
CA TRP A 253 -11.45 -22.66 -3.53
C TRP A 253 -12.83 -23.08 -3.00
N VAL A 254 -13.87 -22.75 -3.73
CA VAL A 254 -15.25 -23.14 -3.43
C VAL A 254 -15.39 -24.66 -3.37
N ARG A 255 -14.81 -25.39 -4.32
CA ARG A 255 -14.81 -26.86 -4.31
C ARG A 255 -14.15 -27.46 -3.06
N VAL A 256 -12.99 -26.92 -2.68
CA VAL A 256 -12.30 -27.39 -1.45
C VAL A 256 -13.12 -27.07 -0.22
N LEU A 257 -13.75 -25.90 -0.18
CA LEU A 257 -14.61 -25.48 0.92
C LEU A 257 -15.85 -26.36 1.08
N MET A 258 -16.54 -26.68 -0.03
CA MET A 258 -17.68 -27.61 -0.03
C MET A 258 -17.26 -29.02 0.42
N ASN A 259 -16.12 -29.49 -0.05
CA ASN A 259 -15.57 -30.79 0.36
C ASN A 259 -15.19 -30.83 1.86
N ALA A 260 -14.87 -29.67 2.44
CA ALA A 260 -14.66 -29.53 3.88
C ALA A 260 -15.97 -29.44 4.70
N GLY A 261 -17.13 -29.55 4.05
CA GLY A 261 -18.43 -29.56 4.71
C GLY A 261 -19.07 -28.20 4.95
N CYS A 262 -18.56 -27.13 4.34
CA CYS A 262 -19.19 -25.81 4.41
C CYS A 262 -20.48 -25.77 3.58
N GLU A 263 -21.56 -25.31 4.21
CA GLU A 263 -22.80 -24.99 3.49
C GLU A 263 -22.71 -23.58 2.90
N ILE A 264 -22.87 -23.45 1.59
CA ILE A 264 -22.81 -22.18 0.87
C ILE A 264 -24.21 -21.78 0.43
N ARG A 265 -24.65 -20.57 0.80
CA ARG A 265 -25.93 -19.97 0.44
C ARG A 265 -25.71 -18.67 -0.31
N THR A 266 -25.74 -18.72 -1.61
CA THR A 266 -25.75 -17.53 -2.47
C THR A 266 -27.12 -16.90 -2.56
N GLU A 267 -27.23 -15.67 -3.09
CA GLU A 267 -28.46 -14.88 -3.16
C GLU A 267 -29.15 -14.79 -1.79
N ALA A 268 -28.33 -14.71 -0.72
CA ALA A 268 -28.73 -14.69 0.67
C ALA A 268 -28.30 -13.37 1.33
N ASP A 269 -29.03 -12.30 1.03
CA ASP A 269 -28.75 -10.96 1.52
C ASP A 269 -29.13 -10.82 2.99
N VAL A 270 -28.14 -10.67 3.87
CA VAL A 270 -28.32 -10.41 5.31
C VAL A 270 -28.54 -8.92 5.51
N THR A 271 -29.75 -8.54 5.85
CA THR A 271 -30.16 -7.15 5.96
C THR A 271 -30.08 -6.60 7.38
N GLU A 272 -30.20 -7.46 8.41
CA GLU A 272 -30.27 -7.07 9.80
C GLU A 272 -29.66 -8.15 10.70
N ILE A 273 -29.04 -7.73 11.80
CA ILE A 273 -28.48 -8.61 12.82
C ILE A 273 -28.98 -8.18 14.18
N ASN A 274 -29.49 -9.15 14.97
CA ASN A 274 -29.94 -8.94 16.33
C ASN A 274 -29.20 -9.85 17.29
N LEU A 275 -28.70 -9.28 18.38
CA LEU A 275 -28.11 -10.03 19.49
C LEU A 275 -29.20 -10.50 20.45
N ARG A 276 -29.28 -11.80 20.71
CA ARG A 276 -30.31 -12.40 21.58
C ARG A 276 -29.78 -12.56 23.00
N ALA A 277 -30.71 -12.62 23.94
CA ALA A 277 -30.40 -12.83 25.35
C ALA A 277 -29.85 -14.24 25.65
N ASP A 278 -30.11 -15.22 24.79
CA ASP A 278 -29.57 -16.59 24.86
C ASP A 278 -28.20 -16.74 24.22
N HIS A 279 -27.45 -15.64 24.02
CA HIS A 279 -26.14 -15.55 23.38
C HIS A 279 -26.11 -16.02 21.91
N LYS A 280 -27.26 -16.20 21.28
CA LYS A 280 -27.35 -16.45 19.85
C LYS A 280 -27.44 -15.15 19.07
N VAL A 281 -26.99 -15.20 17.82
CA VAL A 281 -27.07 -14.11 16.86
C VAL A 281 -28.12 -14.46 15.81
N GLU A 282 -29.08 -13.57 15.64
CA GLU A 282 -30.17 -13.71 14.69
C GLU A 282 -29.85 -12.92 13.42
N LEU A 283 -29.86 -13.59 12.27
CA LEU A 283 -29.68 -13.04 10.95
C LEU A 283 -31.01 -12.94 10.22
N LYS A 284 -31.41 -11.73 9.88
CA LYS A 284 -32.59 -11.50 9.04
C LYS A 284 -32.12 -11.43 7.58
N LEU A 285 -32.61 -12.36 6.79
CA LEU A 285 -32.31 -12.42 5.37
C LEU A 285 -33.45 -11.78 4.58
N LYS A 286 -33.13 -11.13 3.47
CA LYS A 286 -34.11 -10.63 2.53
C LYS A 286 -34.86 -11.80 1.90
N ASP A 287 -36.19 -11.75 1.96
CA ASP A 287 -37.10 -12.73 1.32
C ASP A 287 -36.88 -14.20 1.75
N ARG A 288 -36.24 -14.44 2.91
CA ARG A 288 -35.96 -15.77 3.48
C ARG A 288 -36.28 -15.83 4.98
N PRO A 289 -36.48 -17.02 5.56
CA PRO A 289 -36.63 -17.17 7.00
C PRO A 289 -35.39 -16.65 7.77
N ILE A 290 -35.67 -16.21 9.01
CA ILE A 290 -34.62 -15.80 9.95
C ILE A 290 -33.73 -17.01 10.27
N ALA A 291 -32.43 -16.82 10.23
CA ALA A 291 -31.43 -17.79 10.66
C ALA A 291 -30.86 -17.43 12.05
N GLN A 292 -30.52 -18.43 12.84
CA GLN A 292 -29.92 -18.25 14.16
C GLN A 292 -28.65 -19.08 14.27
N HIS A 293 -27.57 -18.45 14.74
CA HIS A 293 -26.26 -19.06 14.91
C HIS A 293 -25.66 -18.71 16.26
N THR A 294 -24.75 -19.54 16.75
CA THR A 294 -24.01 -19.27 18.00
C THR A 294 -22.90 -18.26 17.75
N ASN A 295 -22.22 -18.37 16.61
CA ASN A 295 -21.15 -17.49 16.20
C ASN A 295 -21.40 -16.92 14.81
N VAL A 296 -21.08 -15.65 14.61
CA VAL A 296 -21.23 -14.95 13.32
C VAL A 296 -19.96 -14.17 12.99
N VAL A 297 -19.40 -14.41 11.81
CA VAL A 297 -18.30 -13.63 11.26
C VAL A 297 -18.85 -12.71 10.18
N LEU A 298 -18.63 -11.40 10.33
CA LEU A 298 -19.04 -10.38 9.39
C LEU A 298 -17.86 -10.06 8.46
N ALA A 299 -17.91 -10.60 7.26
CA ALA A 299 -16.88 -10.49 6.23
C ALA A 299 -17.36 -9.69 5.01
N VAL A 300 -18.09 -8.62 5.27
CA VAL A 300 -18.67 -7.73 4.26
C VAL A 300 -17.85 -6.44 4.12
N PRO A 301 -17.94 -5.71 2.99
CA PRO A 301 -17.23 -4.42 2.83
C PRO A 301 -17.50 -3.43 3.97
N ALA A 302 -16.54 -2.55 4.28
CA ALA A 302 -16.62 -1.59 5.39
C ALA A 302 -17.92 -0.77 5.38
N THR A 303 -18.39 -0.34 4.21
CA THR A 303 -19.64 0.42 4.05
C THR A 303 -20.88 -0.39 4.43
N GLU A 304 -20.92 -1.68 4.04
CA GLU A 304 -22.00 -2.59 4.40
C GLU A 304 -21.94 -2.94 5.89
N LEU A 305 -20.75 -3.17 6.42
CA LEU A 305 -20.56 -3.40 7.85
C LEU A 305 -21.05 -2.20 8.67
N ALA A 306 -20.67 -0.97 8.27
CA ALA A 306 -21.12 0.26 8.93
C ALA A 306 -22.66 0.39 8.93
N ARG A 307 -23.33 -0.14 7.90
CA ARG A 307 -24.80 -0.21 7.84
C ARG A 307 -25.34 -1.30 8.77
N ILE A 308 -24.82 -2.51 8.66
CA ILE A 308 -25.31 -3.69 9.40
C ILE A 308 -25.20 -3.52 10.91
N VAL A 309 -24.09 -2.99 11.42
CA VAL A 309 -23.87 -2.81 12.88
C VAL A 309 -24.89 -1.88 13.53
N MET A 310 -25.59 -1.06 12.75
CA MET A 310 -26.61 -0.12 13.20
C MET A 310 -28.04 -0.63 12.99
N THR A 311 -28.22 -1.71 12.25
CA THR A 311 -29.54 -2.31 12.04
C THR A 311 -29.97 -3.11 13.25
N GLY A 312 -31.27 -3.40 13.33
CA GLY A 312 -31.83 -4.18 14.42
C GLY A 312 -32.61 -3.36 15.43
N THR A 313 -33.19 -4.05 16.41
CA THR A 313 -33.97 -3.43 17.47
C THR A 313 -33.07 -2.72 18.45
N PRO A 314 -33.36 -1.48 18.89
CA PRO A 314 -32.57 -0.80 19.91
C PRO A 314 -32.32 -1.68 21.16
N GLY A 315 -31.09 -1.74 21.61
CA GLY A 315 -30.64 -2.62 22.71
C GLY A 315 -30.12 -4.00 22.27
N THR A 316 -30.41 -4.42 21.02
CA THR A 316 -29.91 -5.69 20.45
C THR A 316 -28.93 -5.47 19.28
N ARG A 317 -28.67 -4.22 18.91
CA ARG A 317 -27.73 -3.88 17.82
C ARG A 317 -26.29 -4.09 18.25
N ILE A 318 -25.45 -4.45 17.30
CA ILE A 318 -23.99 -4.58 17.52
C ILE A 318 -23.40 -3.28 18.06
N VAL A 319 -23.79 -2.13 17.52
CA VAL A 319 -23.33 -0.80 17.94
C VAL A 319 -23.74 -0.44 19.38
N ASP A 320 -24.81 -1.01 19.91
CA ASP A 320 -25.23 -0.79 21.31
C ASP A 320 -24.25 -1.45 22.30
N LYS A 321 -23.52 -2.49 21.89
CA LYS A 321 -22.49 -3.17 22.67
C LYS A 321 -21.11 -2.57 22.44
N VAL A 322 -20.79 -2.21 21.21
CA VAL A 322 -19.48 -1.65 20.84
C VAL A 322 -19.68 -0.32 20.08
N PRO A 323 -19.91 0.81 20.79
CA PRO A 323 -20.17 2.12 20.18
C PRO A 323 -19.05 2.60 19.24
N LYS A 324 -17.79 2.15 19.45
CA LYS A 324 -16.66 2.45 18.59
C LYS A 324 -16.90 2.04 17.14
N LEU A 325 -17.72 1.06 16.86
CA LEU A 325 -18.05 0.62 15.50
C LEU A 325 -18.86 1.67 14.68
N LEU A 326 -19.35 2.74 15.30
CA LEU A 326 -19.86 3.91 14.58
C LEU A 326 -18.78 4.59 13.73
N GLU A 327 -17.52 4.48 14.12
CA GLU A 327 -16.38 5.05 13.41
C GLU A 327 -16.09 4.38 12.06
N LEU A 328 -16.65 3.19 11.79
CA LEU A 328 -16.60 2.54 10.48
C LEU A 328 -17.07 3.46 9.33
N ARG A 329 -17.95 4.41 9.62
CA ARG A 329 -18.42 5.42 8.65
C ARG A 329 -17.32 6.37 8.16
N ARG A 330 -16.20 6.44 8.86
CA ARG A 330 -15.03 7.27 8.51
C ARG A 330 -14.09 6.57 7.55
N LEU A 331 -14.24 5.24 7.41
CA LEU A 331 -13.45 4.46 6.47
C LEU A 331 -13.84 4.83 5.05
N ARG A 332 -12.87 5.26 4.26
CA ARG A 332 -13.08 5.64 2.87
C ARG A 332 -12.89 4.46 1.94
N MET A 333 -13.63 4.49 0.86
CA MET A 333 -13.58 3.49 -0.19
C MET A 333 -13.42 4.20 -1.54
N ALA A 334 -12.56 3.68 -2.40
CA ALA A 334 -12.38 4.13 -3.78
C ALA A 334 -12.83 3.05 -4.77
N ARG A 335 -12.92 3.43 -6.03
CA ARG A 335 -13.24 2.53 -7.13
C ARG A 335 -12.12 2.53 -8.14
N ILE A 336 -11.95 1.38 -8.78
CA ILE A 336 -11.19 1.24 -10.01
C ILE A 336 -12.23 1.03 -11.12
N LEU A 337 -12.11 1.79 -12.18
CA LEU A 337 -12.94 1.59 -13.36
C LEU A 337 -12.25 0.59 -14.28
N VAL A 338 -12.96 -0.45 -14.71
CA VAL A 338 -12.38 -1.52 -15.53
C VAL A 338 -13.20 -1.73 -16.80
N VAL A 339 -12.48 -1.84 -17.92
CA VAL A 339 -13.05 -2.16 -19.23
C VAL A 339 -12.24 -3.29 -19.83
N THR A 340 -12.91 -4.38 -20.23
CA THR A 340 -12.29 -5.46 -21.02
C THR A 340 -12.68 -5.32 -22.47
N VAL A 341 -11.72 -5.15 -23.36
CA VAL A 341 -11.95 -4.91 -24.79
C VAL A 341 -11.32 -5.96 -25.67
N TYR A 342 -12.12 -6.47 -26.60
CA TYR A 342 -11.72 -7.40 -27.66
C TYR A 342 -11.48 -6.64 -28.94
N PHE A 343 -10.36 -6.91 -29.62
CA PHE A 343 -10.02 -6.25 -30.88
C PHE A 343 -10.33 -7.13 -32.07
N LYS A 344 -10.90 -6.54 -33.12
CA LYS A 344 -11.19 -7.20 -34.43
C LYS A 344 -9.91 -7.56 -35.15
N LYS A 345 -8.90 -6.69 -35.05
CA LYS A 345 -7.55 -6.90 -35.58
C LYS A 345 -6.57 -6.88 -34.39
N PRO A 346 -5.60 -7.80 -34.32
CA PRO A 346 -4.58 -7.77 -33.28
C PRO A 346 -3.86 -6.42 -33.24
N LEU A 347 -3.58 -5.95 -32.03
CA LEU A 347 -2.75 -4.76 -31.83
C LEU A 347 -1.26 -5.13 -31.98
N PRO A 348 -0.47 -4.34 -32.71
CA PRO A 348 0.96 -4.61 -32.86
C PRO A 348 1.72 -4.28 -31.56
N ASP A 349 2.78 -5.05 -31.30
CA ASP A 349 3.83 -4.76 -30.31
C ASP A 349 3.34 -4.53 -28.86
N ILE A 350 2.20 -5.09 -28.47
CA ILE A 350 1.68 -4.99 -27.11
C ILE A 350 2.54 -5.83 -26.16
N PRO A 351 3.07 -5.25 -25.06
CA PRO A 351 3.81 -5.99 -24.05
C PRO A 351 2.95 -7.04 -23.36
N ARG A 352 3.61 -8.07 -22.84
CA ARG A 352 2.99 -9.12 -22.04
C ARG A 352 2.83 -8.69 -20.59
N GLU A 353 3.64 -7.74 -20.15
CA GLU A 353 3.60 -7.17 -18.81
C GLU A 353 2.48 -6.14 -18.68
N THR A 354 2.10 -5.83 -17.45
CA THR A 354 1.21 -4.69 -17.17
C THR A 354 1.87 -3.39 -17.66
N VAL A 355 1.09 -2.55 -18.33
CA VAL A 355 1.54 -1.27 -18.89
C VAL A 355 0.85 -0.12 -18.18
N GLY A 356 1.62 0.82 -17.62
CA GLY A 356 1.14 2.09 -17.07
C GLY A 356 1.26 3.22 -18.12
N LEU A 357 0.27 4.11 -18.15
CA LEU A 357 0.20 5.24 -19.09
C LEU A 357 0.56 6.56 -18.38
N ILE A 358 1.86 6.88 -18.34
CA ILE A 358 2.37 8.07 -17.66
C ILE A 358 1.76 9.35 -18.25
N GLY A 359 1.10 10.11 -17.40
CA GLY A 359 0.43 11.36 -17.76
C GLY A 359 -1.02 11.19 -18.19
N SER A 360 -1.57 9.97 -18.16
CA SER A 360 -2.99 9.73 -18.40
C SER A 360 -3.85 10.37 -17.31
N LYS A 361 -5.00 10.87 -17.71
CA LYS A 361 -5.94 11.60 -16.86
C LYS A 361 -6.45 10.79 -15.68
N GLY A 362 -6.69 9.49 -15.89
CA GLY A 362 -7.26 8.58 -14.90
C GLY A 362 -6.25 7.59 -14.32
N TYR A 363 -4.94 7.80 -14.50
CA TYR A 363 -3.91 6.82 -14.14
C TYR A 363 -4.21 5.46 -14.76
N LEU A 364 -4.27 5.46 -16.09
CA LEU A 364 -4.63 4.27 -16.83
C LEU A 364 -3.52 3.23 -16.82
N THR A 365 -3.93 1.98 -16.65
CA THR A 365 -3.11 0.82 -16.92
C THR A 365 -3.83 -0.13 -17.86
N PHE A 366 -3.08 -0.96 -18.55
CA PHE A 366 -3.67 -2.08 -19.30
C PHE A 366 -2.82 -3.35 -19.21
N LEU A 367 -3.48 -4.47 -19.43
CA LEU A 367 -2.89 -5.79 -19.49
C LEU A 367 -3.49 -6.57 -20.66
N ASP A 368 -2.65 -7.16 -21.51
CA ASP A 368 -3.13 -8.06 -22.57
C ASP A 368 -3.31 -9.48 -22.01
N ILE A 369 -4.52 -9.79 -21.59
CA ILE A 369 -4.85 -11.12 -21.08
C ILE A 369 -4.82 -12.22 -22.14
N SER A 370 -4.92 -11.86 -23.42
CA SER A 370 -4.86 -12.85 -24.49
C SER A 370 -3.47 -13.49 -24.62
N GLN A 371 -2.42 -12.80 -24.20
CA GLN A 371 -1.07 -13.35 -24.14
C GLN A 371 -0.82 -14.22 -22.87
N LEU A 372 -1.64 -14.05 -21.84
CA LEU A 372 -1.49 -14.73 -20.55
C LEU A 372 -2.40 -15.95 -20.43
N TRP A 373 -3.70 -15.77 -20.69
CA TRP A 373 -4.68 -16.80 -20.46
C TRP A 373 -4.55 -17.98 -21.44
N THR A 374 -4.51 -19.17 -20.90
CA THR A 374 -4.33 -20.40 -21.69
C THR A 374 -5.49 -20.66 -22.66
N SER A 375 -6.69 -20.21 -22.33
CA SER A 375 -7.87 -20.32 -23.20
C SER A 375 -7.71 -19.60 -24.54
N PHE A 376 -7.00 -18.47 -24.57
CA PHE A 376 -6.75 -17.74 -25.81
C PHE A 376 -5.67 -18.39 -26.70
N LYS A 377 -4.71 -19.11 -26.12
CA LYS A 377 -3.60 -19.73 -26.85
C LYS A 377 -4.06 -20.83 -27.83
N THR A 378 -5.26 -21.35 -27.64
CA THR A 378 -5.85 -22.38 -28.51
C THR A 378 -6.66 -21.81 -29.67
N ILE A 379 -6.89 -20.49 -29.68
CA ILE A 379 -7.69 -19.82 -30.72
C ILE A 379 -6.81 -19.51 -31.92
N LYS A 380 -7.24 -19.98 -33.09
CA LYS A 380 -6.60 -19.63 -34.36
C LYS A 380 -6.78 -18.15 -34.60
N ASP A 381 -5.71 -17.44 -35.02
CA ASP A 381 -5.70 -15.98 -35.17
C ASP A 381 -6.03 -15.26 -33.84
N GLN A 382 -5.26 -15.60 -32.79
CA GLN A 382 -5.43 -15.12 -31.42
C GLN A 382 -5.79 -13.61 -31.39
N PRO A 383 -6.96 -13.23 -30.84
CA PRO A 383 -7.34 -11.84 -30.72
C PRO A 383 -6.47 -11.12 -29.67
N THR A 384 -6.27 -9.81 -29.79
CA THR A 384 -5.81 -9.02 -28.65
C THR A 384 -7.00 -8.75 -27.73
N VAL A 385 -6.81 -8.96 -26.43
CA VAL A 385 -7.83 -8.68 -25.41
C VAL A 385 -7.18 -7.89 -24.27
N LEU A 386 -7.51 -6.61 -24.20
CA LEU A 386 -6.98 -5.74 -23.16
C LEU A 386 -7.98 -5.60 -21.99
N VAL A 387 -7.47 -5.77 -20.78
CA VAL A 387 -8.14 -5.27 -19.57
C VAL A 387 -7.52 -3.91 -19.27
N VAL A 388 -8.33 -2.87 -19.33
CA VAL A 388 -7.93 -1.48 -19.11
C VAL A 388 -8.52 -1.03 -17.77
N ALA A 389 -7.69 -0.52 -16.87
CA ALA A 389 -8.10 -0.05 -15.57
C ALA A 389 -7.76 1.44 -15.38
N ALA A 390 -8.65 2.18 -14.72
CA ALA A 390 -8.42 3.54 -14.30
C ALA A 390 -8.51 3.63 -12.78
N SER A 391 -7.45 4.09 -12.13
CA SER A 391 -7.37 4.18 -10.67
C SER A 391 -8.02 5.44 -10.10
N ASP A 392 -8.27 6.45 -10.93
CA ASP A 392 -9.01 7.66 -10.53
C ASP A 392 -10.42 7.66 -11.15
N GLU A 393 -11.41 7.25 -10.37
CA GLU A 393 -12.82 7.23 -10.78
C GLU A 393 -13.37 8.62 -11.14
N TYR A 394 -12.80 9.68 -10.60
CA TYR A 394 -13.26 11.06 -10.80
C TYR A 394 -12.72 11.68 -12.10
N ALA A 395 -11.73 11.05 -12.71
CA ALA A 395 -11.17 11.53 -13.97
C ALA A 395 -12.15 11.43 -15.14
N TYR A 396 -13.06 10.45 -15.10
CA TYR A 396 -14.03 10.18 -16.14
C TYR A 396 -15.44 10.53 -15.68
N ARG A 397 -16.11 11.40 -16.44
CA ARG A 397 -17.49 11.79 -16.17
C ARG A 397 -18.40 10.61 -16.48
N ALA A 398 -18.97 10.00 -15.47
CA ALA A 398 -19.70 8.81 -15.72
C ALA A 398 -20.90 8.64 -14.81
N ASP A 399 -21.89 9.41 -15.05
CA ASP A 399 -23.23 9.16 -14.53
C ASP A 399 -24.10 8.42 -15.55
N ARG A 400 -23.60 8.14 -16.77
CA ARG A 400 -24.40 7.65 -17.88
C ARG A 400 -23.74 6.49 -18.61
N GLY A 401 -24.25 5.29 -18.35
CA GLY A 401 -24.00 4.09 -19.14
C GLY A 401 -22.52 3.80 -19.42
N THR A 402 -22.17 3.62 -20.69
CA THR A 402 -20.81 3.29 -21.17
C THR A 402 -19.98 4.50 -21.61
N GLU A 403 -20.48 5.72 -21.42
CA GLU A 403 -19.76 6.94 -21.88
C GLU A 403 -18.37 7.07 -21.20
N TRP A 404 -18.29 6.76 -19.90
CA TRP A 404 -17.02 6.77 -19.19
C TRP A 404 -16.00 5.77 -19.75
N ALA A 405 -16.46 4.58 -20.14
CA ALA A 405 -15.62 3.56 -20.76
C ALA A 405 -15.10 4.03 -22.12
N GLN A 406 -15.94 4.71 -22.90
CA GLN A 406 -15.54 5.30 -24.16
C GLN A 406 -14.50 6.42 -23.98
N GLU A 407 -14.65 7.27 -22.94
CA GLU A 407 -13.65 8.28 -22.60
C GLU A 407 -12.28 7.64 -22.27
N MET A 408 -12.28 6.55 -21.45
CA MET A 408 -11.06 5.80 -21.14
C MET A 408 -10.39 5.24 -22.40
N LEU A 409 -11.16 4.64 -23.31
CA LEU A 409 -10.64 4.07 -24.54
C LEU A 409 -10.14 5.15 -25.51
N THR A 410 -10.77 6.31 -25.53
CA THR A 410 -10.32 7.46 -26.30
C THR A 410 -8.98 7.97 -25.78
N GLU A 411 -8.79 7.98 -24.46
CA GLU A 411 -7.52 8.34 -23.87
C GLU A 411 -6.45 7.29 -24.13
N LEU A 412 -6.77 5.99 -23.98
CA LEU A 412 -5.87 4.90 -24.33
C LEU A 412 -5.35 5.00 -25.77
N ALA A 413 -6.23 5.41 -26.71
CA ALA A 413 -5.87 5.56 -28.12
C ALA A 413 -4.82 6.66 -28.38
N ARG A 414 -4.65 7.63 -27.48
CA ARG A 414 -3.56 8.62 -27.57
C ARG A 414 -2.20 7.96 -27.38
N TYR A 415 -2.10 6.97 -26.51
CA TYR A 415 -0.88 6.21 -26.20
C TYR A 415 -0.68 5.04 -27.16
N VAL A 416 -1.77 4.40 -27.56
CA VAL A 416 -1.80 3.22 -28.45
C VAL A 416 -2.79 3.49 -29.60
N PRO A 417 -2.37 4.22 -30.64
CA PRO A 417 -3.28 4.66 -31.74
C PRO A 417 -4.02 3.52 -32.43
N ALA A 418 -3.43 2.32 -32.48
CA ALA A 418 -4.04 1.13 -33.08
C ALA A 418 -5.33 0.66 -32.37
N VAL A 419 -5.67 1.19 -31.19
CA VAL A 419 -6.92 0.90 -30.45
C VAL A 419 -8.14 1.32 -31.26
N GLU A 420 -8.11 2.47 -31.94
CA GLU A 420 -9.18 2.99 -32.80
C GLU A 420 -10.60 2.77 -32.22
N PRO A 421 -10.95 3.41 -31.08
CA PRO A 421 -12.19 3.09 -30.35
C PRO A 421 -13.46 3.56 -31.06
N GLY A 422 -13.36 4.43 -32.07
CA GLY A 422 -14.51 5.07 -32.73
C GLY A 422 -15.06 6.24 -31.89
N ALA A 423 -16.19 6.82 -32.34
CA ALA A 423 -16.75 8.02 -31.71
C ALA A 423 -17.59 7.75 -30.46
N HIS A 424 -18.08 6.56 -30.26
CA HIS A 424 -18.92 6.14 -29.14
C HIS A 424 -18.85 4.63 -28.94
N TRP A 425 -19.25 4.15 -27.77
CA TRP A 425 -19.36 2.72 -27.47
C TRP A 425 -20.31 2.04 -28.50
N GLY A 426 -19.84 0.98 -29.11
CA GLY A 426 -20.58 0.31 -30.18
C GLY A 426 -20.39 0.90 -31.58
N ALA A 427 -19.49 1.86 -31.78
CA ALA A 427 -19.23 2.48 -33.09
C ALA A 427 -18.81 1.42 -34.14
N PRO A 428 -19.46 1.41 -35.36
CA PRO A 428 -19.20 0.36 -36.36
C PRO A 428 -17.80 0.43 -36.96
N ASN A 429 -17.21 1.62 -37.04
CA ASN A 429 -15.88 1.86 -37.58
C ASN A 429 -14.74 1.68 -36.60
N SER A 430 -15.02 1.14 -35.42
CA SER A 430 -14.03 0.83 -34.39
C SER A 430 -13.27 -0.46 -34.67
N ASN A 431 -11.99 -0.53 -34.26
CA ASN A 431 -11.24 -1.78 -34.19
C ASN A 431 -11.71 -2.68 -33.02
N ILE A 432 -12.51 -2.14 -32.09
CA ILE A 432 -13.03 -2.88 -30.95
C ILE A 432 -14.26 -3.70 -31.34
N ASP A 433 -14.28 -4.97 -30.93
CA ASP A 433 -15.48 -5.83 -30.98
C ASP A 433 -16.31 -5.61 -29.71
N TYR A 434 -17.19 -4.62 -29.76
CA TYR A 434 -18.02 -4.26 -28.62
C TYR A 434 -19.03 -5.35 -28.23
N SER A 435 -19.33 -6.30 -29.11
CA SER A 435 -20.24 -7.42 -28.81
C SER A 435 -19.64 -8.39 -27.80
N LYS A 436 -18.30 -8.45 -27.73
CA LYS A 436 -17.53 -9.27 -26.78
C LYS A 436 -16.89 -8.45 -25.68
N SER A 437 -16.90 -7.12 -25.80
CA SER A 437 -16.30 -6.23 -24.81
C SER A 437 -17.27 -6.00 -23.65
N TRP A 438 -16.71 -5.72 -22.49
CA TRP A 438 -17.45 -5.55 -21.26
C TRP A 438 -16.89 -4.40 -20.43
N CYS A 439 -17.76 -3.69 -19.75
CA CYS A 439 -17.36 -2.74 -18.73
C CYS A 439 -18.17 -2.98 -17.45
N GLU A 440 -17.51 -2.89 -16.32
CA GLU A 440 -18.15 -3.04 -15.02
C GLU A 440 -19.14 -1.91 -14.75
N ASP A 441 -20.18 -2.20 -13.95
CA ASP A 441 -21.01 -1.14 -13.39
C ASP A 441 -20.13 -0.26 -12.48
N LYS A 442 -20.00 1.01 -12.84
CA LYS A 442 -19.19 1.99 -12.12
C LYS A 442 -19.44 2.00 -10.61
N TYR A 443 -20.58 1.53 -10.16
CA TYR A 443 -20.98 1.58 -8.75
C TYR A 443 -20.87 0.24 -8.01
N ALA A 444 -20.47 -0.85 -8.69
CA ALA A 444 -20.61 -2.19 -8.14
C ALA A 444 -19.65 -2.50 -7.00
N ARG A 445 -18.37 -2.13 -7.11
CA ARG A 445 -17.32 -2.59 -6.18
C ARG A 445 -16.38 -1.46 -5.76
N ARG A 446 -15.80 -1.60 -4.56
CA ARG A 446 -14.94 -0.58 -3.97
C ARG A 446 -13.78 -1.21 -3.24
N LEU A 447 -12.66 -0.50 -3.24
CA LEU A 447 -11.46 -0.80 -2.46
C LEU A 447 -11.39 0.09 -1.21
N PHE A 448 -10.94 -0.48 -0.12
CA PHE A 448 -10.65 0.25 1.10
C PHE A 448 -9.41 1.13 0.92
N LEU A 449 -9.45 2.35 1.45
CA LEU A 449 -8.32 3.28 1.46
C LEU A 449 -7.74 3.41 2.87
N ASN A 450 -6.43 3.21 2.98
CA ASN A 450 -5.70 3.41 4.22
C ASN A 450 -5.25 4.88 4.34
N ASP A 451 -6.21 5.77 4.54
CA ASP A 451 -5.97 7.19 4.74
C ASP A 451 -5.25 7.47 6.07
N VAL A 452 -4.77 8.70 6.23
CA VAL A 452 -4.19 9.17 7.49
C VAL A 452 -5.18 8.99 8.64
N ASP A 453 -4.68 8.55 9.80
CA ASP A 453 -5.44 8.26 11.03
C ASP A 453 -6.45 7.08 10.93
N THR A 454 -6.50 6.34 9.83
CA THR A 454 -7.47 5.24 9.60
C THR A 454 -7.32 4.10 10.61
N ASP A 455 -6.11 3.83 11.11
CA ASP A 455 -5.83 2.80 12.11
C ASP A 455 -6.70 2.90 13.37
N ARG A 456 -7.15 4.11 13.71
CA ARG A 456 -8.02 4.37 14.86
C ARG A 456 -9.43 3.83 14.70
N TRP A 457 -9.91 3.71 13.45
CA TRP A 457 -11.30 3.39 13.13
C TRP A 457 -11.46 1.96 12.63
N GLN A 458 -10.36 1.29 12.36
CA GLN A 458 -10.35 -0.11 11.95
C GLN A 458 -10.90 -1.01 13.07
N PRO A 459 -11.83 -1.93 12.77
CA PRO A 459 -12.31 -2.89 13.75
C PRO A 459 -11.28 -3.99 14.01
N LYS A 460 -11.27 -4.51 15.23
CA LYS A 460 -10.56 -5.74 15.56
C LYS A 460 -11.35 -6.96 15.11
N ALA A 461 -10.71 -8.12 15.01
CA ALA A 461 -11.38 -9.38 14.71
C ALA A 461 -12.48 -9.74 15.72
N CYS A 462 -12.34 -9.36 17.01
CA CYS A 462 -13.33 -9.57 18.06
C CYS A 462 -13.28 -8.50 19.14
N TYR A 463 -14.32 -8.45 19.98
CA TYR A 463 -14.44 -7.56 21.13
C TYR A 463 -14.98 -8.34 22.35
N GLU A 464 -14.47 -8.07 23.55
CA GLU A 464 -14.88 -8.72 24.79
C GLU A 464 -16.37 -8.48 25.11
N ASP A 465 -16.86 -7.27 24.86
CA ASP A 465 -18.24 -6.87 25.08
C ASP A 465 -19.23 -7.41 24.03
N LEU A 466 -18.73 -8.16 23.03
CA LEU A 466 -19.52 -8.66 21.90
C LEU A 466 -19.19 -10.14 21.61
N PRO A 467 -19.44 -11.06 22.55
CA PRO A 467 -19.19 -12.47 22.32
C PRO A 467 -20.06 -13.03 21.20
N GLY A 468 -19.51 -13.95 20.40
CA GLY A 468 -20.20 -14.60 19.28
C GLY A 468 -20.26 -13.78 17.99
N VAL A 469 -19.71 -12.55 17.96
CA VAL A 469 -19.64 -11.75 16.71
C VAL A 469 -18.20 -11.37 16.41
N PHE A 470 -17.77 -11.64 15.18
CA PHE A 470 -16.41 -11.46 14.70
C PHE A 470 -16.39 -10.66 13.40
N PHE A 471 -15.26 -10.05 13.08
CA PHE A 471 -15.10 -9.18 11.92
C PHE A 471 -13.92 -9.62 11.06
N ALA A 472 -14.11 -9.63 9.76
CA ALA A 472 -13.07 -9.91 8.78
C ALA A 472 -13.18 -8.99 7.55
N GLY A 473 -12.06 -8.63 6.98
CA GLY A 473 -11.94 -7.78 5.78
C GLY A 473 -10.60 -7.06 5.76
N ASP A 474 -10.17 -6.58 4.62
CA ASP A 474 -8.92 -5.82 4.44
C ASP A 474 -8.87 -4.52 5.26
N PHE A 475 -10.04 -3.99 5.62
CA PHE A 475 -10.21 -2.81 6.47
C PHE A 475 -10.13 -3.11 7.97
N CYS A 476 -10.07 -4.37 8.40
CA CYS A 476 -9.80 -4.73 9.79
C CYS A 476 -8.33 -4.51 10.13
N VAL A 477 -8.04 -4.33 11.41
CA VAL A 477 -6.65 -4.23 11.90
C VAL A 477 -5.87 -5.47 11.47
N ASN A 478 -4.82 -5.29 10.71
CA ASN A 478 -3.91 -6.34 10.26
C ASN A 478 -2.51 -5.77 10.00
N ASP A 479 -1.51 -6.65 9.85
CA ASP A 479 -0.12 -6.23 9.69
C ASP A 479 0.26 -5.71 8.30
N VAL A 480 -0.56 -5.91 7.27
CA VAL A 480 -0.30 -5.40 5.91
C VAL A 480 -0.67 -3.93 5.80
N LYS A 481 -1.77 -3.53 6.47
CA LYS A 481 -2.32 -2.17 6.50
C LYS A 481 -2.69 -1.56 5.14
N MET A 482 -2.81 -2.37 4.10
CA MET A 482 -3.24 -1.94 2.75
C MET A 482 -4.28 -2.90 2.20
N ALA A 483 -5.21 -2.39 1.39
CA ALA A 483 -6.21 -3.19 0.70
C ALA A 483 -5.53 -4.14 -0.30
N THR A 484 -5.27 -5.36 0.14
CA THR A 484 -4.62 -6.40 -0.66
C THR A 484 -5.26 -7.75 -0.40
N VAL A 485 -5.03 -8.70 -1.30
CA VAL A 485 -5.45 -10.10 -1.10
C VAL A 485 -4.82 -10.68 0.16
N GLU A 486 -3.54 -10.38 0.43
CA GLU A 486 -2.85 -10.86 1.65
C GLU A 486 -3.48 -10.31 2.93
N ALA A 487 -3.78 -9.01 2.98
CA ALA A 487 -4.46 -8.40 4.12
C ALA A 487 -5.83 -9.04 4.38
N THR A 488 -6.56 -9.32 3.31
CA THR A 488 -7.86 -9.95 3.36
C THR A 488 -7.77 -11.39 3.88
N VAL A 489 -6.77 -12.16 3.42
CA VAL A 489 -6.49 -13.52 3.91
C VAL A 489 -6.10 -13.49 5.39
N ILE A 490 -5.18 -12.63 5.79
CA ILE A 490 -4.75 -12.49 7.19
C ILE A 490 -5.97 -12.19 8.06
N SER A 491 -6.80 -11.23 7.69
CA SER A 491 -7.98 -10.88 8.47
C SER A 491 -8.98 -12.05 8.59
N GLY A 492 -9.14 -12.84 7.53
CA GLY A 492 -9.93 -14.08 7.58
C GLY A 492 -9.36 -15.13 8.54
N LEU A 493 -8.03 -15.28 8.59
CA LEU A 493 -7.34 -16.17 9.52
C LEU A 493 -7.47 -15.67 10.97
N GLU A 494 -7.29 -14.37 11.21
CA GLU A 494 -7.44 -13.76 12.52
C GLU A 494 -8.87 -13.92 13.07
N ALA A 495 -9.88 -13.72 12.22
CA ALA A 495 -11.27 -13.93 12.60
C ALA A 495 -11.54 -15.41 12.93
N ALA A 496 -11.06 -16.34 12.13
CA ALA A 496 -11.19 -17.78 12.40
C ALA A 496 -10.48 -18.17 13.69
N GLY A 497 -9.27 -17.65 13.93
CA GLY A 497 -8.52 -17.85 15.17
C GLY A 497 -9.24 -17.29 16.39
N ALA A 498 -9.89 -16.11 16.25
CA ALA A 498 -10.68 -15.51 17.31
C ALA A 498 -11.94 -16.35 17.66
N VAL A 499 -12.62 -16.90 16.64
CA VAL A 499 -13.73 -17.85 16.84
C VAL A 499 -13.25 -19.07 17.62
N GLN A 500 -12.15 -19.70 17.18
CA GLN A 500 -11.59 -20.88 17.82
C GLN A 500 -11.15 -20.57 19.28
N MET A 501 -10.48 -19.43 19.48
CA MET A 501 -10.07 -19.00 20.82
C MET A 501 -11.26 -18.81 21.77
N GLN A 502 -12.35 -18.20 21.29
CA GLN A 502 -13.54 -18.00 22.12
C GLN A 502 -14.26 -19.32 22.42
N VAL A 503 -14.35 -20.24 21.46
CA VAL A 503 -15.10 -21.50 21.61
C VAL A 503 -14.27 -22.55 22.34
N GLU A 504 -12.99 -22.69 22.02
CA GLU A 504 -12.15 -23.79 22.53
C GLU A 504 -11.12 -23.34 23.60
N GLY A 505 -11.04 -22.03 23.88
CA GLY A 505 -10.01 -21.46 24.80
C GLY A 505 -8.59 -21.48 24.26
N LYS A 506 -8.38 -21.97 23.04
CA LYS A 506 -7.10 -22.00 22.30
C LYS A 506 -7.33 -21.83 20.83
N SER A 507 -6.30 -21.47 20.08
CA SER A 507 -6.34 -21.47 18.62
C SER A 507 -5.09 -22.10 18.05
N ASP A 508 -5.29 -23.01 17.11
CA ASP A 508 -4.25 -23.61 16.28
C ASP A 508 -4.14 -22.92 14.90
N ILE A 509 -5.01 -21.94 14.64
CA ILE A 509 -5.01 -21.17 13.39
C ILE A 509 -3.96 -20.07 13.51
N ALA A 510 -2.86 -20.25 12.78
CA ALA A 510 -1.74 -19.32 12.80
C ALA A 510 -1.75 -18.43 11.56
N VAL A 511 -1.36 -17.17 11.73
CA VAL A 511 -1.02 -16.25 10.64
C VAL A 511 0.48 -16.39 10.36
N GLY A 512 0.83 -16.71 9.12
CA GLY A 512 2.21 -16.82 8.68
C GLY A 512 2.91 -15.46 8.71
N LEU A 513 4.10 -15.42 9.30
CA LEU A 513 4.89 -14.21 9.39
C LEU A 513 5.56 -13.89 8.06
N ARG A 514 5.40 -12.67 7.60
CA ARG A 514 6.08 -12.17 6.39
C ARG A 514 7.56 -11.91 6.67
N THR A 515 8.41 -12.33 5.74
CA THR A 515 9.84 -12.00 5.81
C THR A 515 10.07 -10.62 5.18
N ALA A 516 10.75 -9.74 5.89
CA ALA A 516 11.14 -8.43 5.37
C ALA A 516 12.55 -8.06 5.86
N PRO A 517 13.27 -7.16 5.17
CA PRO A 517 14.47 -6.56 5.72
C PRO A 517 14.20 -5.90 7.06
N THR A 518 15.11 -6.01 8.00
CA THR A 518 15.00 -5.35 9.30
C THR A 518 15.17 -3.84 9.15
N VAL A 519 14.63 -3.07 10.10
CA VAL A 519 14.86 -1.61 10.15
C VAL A 519 16.36 -1.31 10.23
N THR A 520 17.10 -2.09 10.99
CA THR A 520 18.57 -1.94 11.13
C THR A 520 19.29 -2.11 9.79
N GLU A 521 18.93 -3.16 9.03
CA GLU A 521 19.51 -3.38 7.69
C GLU A 521 19.21 -2.20 6.76
N MET A 522 17.97 -1.72 6.75
CA MET A 522 17.56 -0.61 5.90
C MET A 522 18.17 0.73 6.32
N LEU A 523 18.29 1.01 7.62
CA LEU A 523 18.97 2.20 8.12
C LEU A 523 20.46 2.18 7.77
N THR A 524 21.11 1.02 7.84
CA THR A 524 22.51 0.85 7.43
C THR A 524 22.69 1.11 5.94
N MET A 525 21.79 0.57 5.11
CA MET A 525 21.78 0.85 3.67
C MET A 525 21.53 2.34 3.38
N LYS A 526 20.54 2.92 4.05
CA LYS A 526 20.23 4.36 3.93
C LYS A 526 21.46 5.19 4.26
N LEU A 527 22.15 4.92 5.36
CA LEU A 527 23.34 5.63 5.78
C LEU A 527 24.45 5.58 4.70
N GLY A 528 24.67 4.40 4.11
CA GLY A 528 25.65 4.22 3.04
C GLY A 528 25.28 4.93 1.73
N LEU A 529 24.00 5.01 1.40
CA LEU A 529 23.50 5.63 0.17
C LEU A 529 23.22 7.14 0.31
N LEU A 530 23.17 7.67 1.53
CA LEU A 530 22.81 9.05 1.80
C LEU A 530 23.71 10.08 1.07
N PRO A 531 25.06 9.93 1.00
CA PRO A 531 25.90 10.86 0.25
C PRO A 531 25.54 10.91 -1.24
N PHE A 532 25.24 9.76 -1.82
CA PHE A 532 24.86 9.64 -3.23
C PHE A 532 23.49 10.27 -3.48
N ALA A 533 22.53 10.11 -2.55
CA ALA A 533 21.22 10.72 -2.65
C ALA A 533 21.31 12.26 -2.66
N TYR A 534 22.07 12.83 -1.77
CA TYR A 534 22.25 14.29 -1.75
C TYR A 534 23.12 14.80 -2.91
N GLY A 535 24.08 14.00 -3.38
CA GLY A 535 24.80 14.26 -4.62
C GLY A 535 23.89 14.27 -5.86
N ALA A 536 23.03 13.28 -5.98
CA ALA A 536 22.03 13.19 -7.04
C ALA A 536 21.01 14.35 -6.99
N ALA A 537 20.55 14.75 -5.79
CA ALA A 537 19.68 15.90 -5.60
C ALA A 537 20.35 17.22 -6.03
N ALA A 538 21.62 17.40 -5.71
CA ALA A 538 22.41 18.54 -6.17
C ALA A 538 22.52 18.57 -7.68
N TRP A 539 22.87 17.44 -8.29
CA TRP A 539 23.01 17.29 -9.74
C TRP A 539 21.70 17.57 -10.47
N SER A 540 20.58 16.97 -10.03
CA SER A 540 19.26 17.22 -10.59
C SER A 540 18.87 18.70 -10.47
N THR A 541 19.16 19.34 -9.32
CA THR A 541 18.91 20.76 -9.09
C THR A 541 19.68 21.63 -10.09
N VAL A 542 20.96 21.34 -10.34
CA VAL A 542 21.77 22.05 -11.32
C VAL A 542 21.22 21.86 -12.74
N ASN A 543 20.88 20.63 -13.11
CA ASN A 543 20.32 20.33 -14.43
C ASN A 543 19.01 21.09 -14.70
N VAL A 544 18.11 21.15 -13.72
CA VAL A 544 16.85 21.92 -13.83
C VAL A 544 17.16 23.41 -14.02
N ALA A 545 18.11 23.96 -13.25
CA ALA A 545 18.53 25.36 -13.39
C ALA A 545 19.09 25.65 -14.78
N LEU A 546 19.99 24.80 -15.29
CA LEU A 546 20.58 24.94 -16.62
C LEU A 546 19.53 24.83 -17.74
N SER A 547 18.57 23.89 -17.60
CA SER A 547 17.47 23.74 -18.55
C SER A 547 16.55 24.98 -18.58
N ASN A 548 16.26 25.56 -17.41
CA ASN A 548 15.46 26.78 -17.33
C ASN A 548 16.19 27.98 -17.95
N LEU A 549 17.49 28.10 -17.74
CA LEU A 549 18.34 29.11 -18.38
C LEU A 549 18.32 28.96 -19.91
N ALA A 550 18.50 27.74 -20.42
CA ALA A 550 18.47 27.45 -21.85
C ALA A 550 17.12 27.78 -22.51
N LYS A 551 16.03 27.64 -21.76
CA LYS A 551 14.66 27.98 -22.20
C LYS A 551 14.30 29.48 -22.01
N GLY A 552 15.24 30.32 -21.55
CA GLY A 552 15.01 31.74 -21.30
C GLY A 552 14.11 32.04 -20.09
N LYS A 553 13.79 31.05 -19.27
CA LYS A 553 12.97 31.20 -18.04
C LYS A 553 13.84 31.64 -16.85
N ILE A 554 14.37 32.88 -16.91
CA ILE A 554 15.47 33.33 -16.05
C ILE A 554 15.00 33.72 -14.63
N ALA A 555 13.80 34.25 -14.43
CA ALA A 555 13.56 35.02 -13.22
C ALA A 555 13.17 34.20 -11.99
N GLU A 556 12.07 33.43 -12.00
CA GLU A 556 11.57 32.88 -10.72
C GLU A 556 12.00 31.43 -10.48
N GLY A 557 11.93 30.56 -11.50
CA GLY A 557 12.23 29.13 -11.36
C GLY A 557 13.72 28.84 -11.13
N THR A 558 14.62 29.58 -11.82
CA THR A 558 16.07 29.35 -11.73
C THR A 558 16.62 29.85 -10.40
N ALA A 559 16.20 31.01 -9.92
CA ALA A 559 16.63 31.55 -8.63
C ALA A 559 16.19 30.62 -7.47
N ALA A 560 14.92 30.21 -7.44
CA ALA A 560 14.42 29.30 -6.42
C ALA A 560 15.13 27.93 -6.46
N THR A 561 15.46 27.43 -7.65
CA THR A 561 16.22 26.20 -7.83
C THR A 561 17.65 26.32 -7.31
N LEU A 562 18.34 27.42 -7.61
CA LEU A 562 19.73 27.65 -7.17
C LEU A 562 19.82 27.91 -5.65
N MET A 563 18.82 28.56 -5.03
CA MET A 563 18.75 28.73 -3.58
C MET A 563 18.67 27.40 -2.81
N ARG A 564 18.32 26.33 -3.48
CA ARG A 564 18.31 24.99 -2.90
C ARG A 564 19.70 24.41 -2.65
N LEU A 565 20.67 24.75 -3.48
CA LEU A 565 22.03 24.17 -3.43
C LEU A 565 22.73 24.38 -2.08
N PRO A 566 22.73 25.58 -1.46
CA PRO A 566 23.37 25.79 -0.15
C PRO A 566 22.72 25.00 0.99
N LEU A 567 21.45 24.60 0.81
CA LEU A 567 20.70 23.88 1.84
C LEU A 567 20.96 22.38 1.80
N ILE A 568 21.49 21.86 0.68
CA ILE A 568 21.73 20.43 0.50
C ILE A 568 22.74 19.90 1.54
N PRO A 569 23.91 20.53 1.78
CA PRO A 569 24.85 20.07 2.79
C PRO A 569 24.26 20.06 4.21
N LEU A 570 23.53 21.12 4.57
CA LEU A 570 22.88 21.20 5.89
C LEU A 570 21.83 20.10 6.06
N SER A 571 21.03 19.87 5.02
CA SER A 571 20.02 18.82 5.02
C SER A 571 20.65 17.43 5.07
N TYR A 572 21.77 17.22 4.37
CA TYR A 572 22.55 15.99 4.45
C TYR A 572 23.00 15.70 5.88
N LEU A 573 23.60 16.69 6.55
CA LEU A 573 24.07 16.52 7.93
C LEU A 573 22.91 16.20 8.88
N THR A 574 21.79 16.89 8.73
CA THR A 574 20.59 16.64 9.54
C THR A 574 20.07 15.22 9.36
N GLU A 575 19.98 14.77 8.12
CA GLU A 575 19.49 13.41 7.80
C GLU A 575 20.49 12.34 8.25
N TRP A 576 21.79 12.60 8.11
CA TRP A 576 22.84 11.71 8.55
C TRP A 576 22.82 11.49 10.07
N VAL A 577 22.73 12.59 10.84
CA VAL A 577 22.58 12.52 12.31
C VAL A 577 21.33 11.76 12.71
N GLY A 578 20.17 12.10 12.11
CA GLY A 578 18.91 11.43 12.42
C GLY A 578 18.93 9.93 12.06
N THR A 579 19.62 9.56 10.98
CA THR A 579 19.74 8.14 10.59
C THR A 579 20.64 7.37 11.57
N ILE A 580 21.72 7.97 12.05
CA ILE A 580 22.60 7.37 13.07
C ILE A 580 21.86 7.22 14.40
N GLU A 581 21.12 8.24 14.82
CA GLU A 581 20.32 8.21 16.03
C GLU A 581 19.26 7.09 15.95
N ALA A 582 18.51 7.02 14.86
CA ALA A 582 17.53 5.97 14.63
C ALA A 582 18.16 4.57 14.62
N LEU A 583 19.34 4.42 14.01
CA LEU A 583 20.10 3.17 14.01
C LEU A 583 20.53 2.77 15.42
N GLY A 584 21.04 3.72 16.22
CA GLY A 584 21.42 3.49 17.62
C GLY A 584 20.23 3.07 18.48
N MET A 585 19.11 3.76 18.35
CA MET A 585 17.88 3.45 19.07
C MET A 585 17.34 2.06 18.70
N ASN A 586 17.34 1.71 17.43
CA ASN A 586 16.87 0.42 16.95
C ASN A 586 17.79 -0.73 17.38
N CYS A 587 19.09 -0.49 17.53
CA CYS A 587 20.04 -1.45 18.09
C CYS A 587 19.79 -1.73 19.58
N VAL A 588 19.36 -0.70 20.34
CA VAL A 588 19.07 -0.84 21.78
C VAL A 588 17.71 -1.50 22.03
N SER A 589 16.75 -1.21 21.20
CA SER A 589 15.37 -1.74 21.31
C SER A 589 14.83 -2.05 19.92
N PRO A 590 15.07 -3.27 19.41
CA PRO A 590 14.52 -3.67 18.12
C PRO A 590 12.98 -3.64 18.18
N THR A 591 12.38 -2.83 17.34
CA THR A 591 10.91 -2.61 17.31
C THR A 591 10.19 -3.49 16.29
N ASP A 592 10.90 -4.41 15.64
CA ASP A 592 10.41 -5.20 14.51
C ASP A 592 9.83 -6.56 14.89
N GLY A 593 9.12 -6.65 16.00
CA GLY A 593 8.50 -7.91 16.46
C GLY A 593 7.50 -8.53 15.48
N ARG A 594 7.12 -7.81 14.41
CA ARG A 594 6.17 -8.29 13.38
C ARG A 594 6.81 -9.03 12.21
N TYR A 595 8.12 -8.95 12.05
CA TYR A 595 8.83 -9.56 10.94
C TYR A 595 9.86 -10.57 11.45
N VAL A 596 9.97 -11.69 10.77
CA VAL A 596 11.05 -12.65 11.03
C VAL A 596 12.36 -11.99 10.60
N SER A 597 13.20 -11.59 11.54
CA SER A 597 14.53 -11.07 11.24
C SER A 597 15.40 -12.20 10.68
N ARG A 598 15.97 -12.02 9.49
CA ARG A 598 17.09 -12.86 9.07
C ARG A 598 18.28 -12.51 9.95
N SER A 599 18.78 -13.50 10.67
CA SER A 599 19.82 -13.40 11.67
C SER A 599 21.16 -12.92 11.13
N SER A 600 21.37 -11.62 11.14
CA SER A 600 22.70 -11.03 11.19
C SER A 600 22.75 -9.89 12.22
N ILE A 601 21.80 -9.92 13.16
CA ILE A 601 21.63 -8.88 14.19
C ILE A 601 22.93 -8.63 14.95
N GLN A 602 23.69 -9.67 15.33
CA GLN A 602 24.95 -9.49 16.05
C GLN A 602 26.04 -8.77 15.24
N SER A 603 26.13 -9.06 13.92
CA SER A 603 27.10 -8.39 13.05
C SER A 603 26.70 -6.95 12.76
N ALA A 604 25.37 -6.71 12.54
CA ALA A 604 24.82 -5.39 12.33
C ALA A 604 24.94 -4.51 13.60
N LEU A 605 24.71 -5.08 14.78
CA LEU A 605 24.88 -4.40 16.07
C LEU A 605 26.34 -3.97 16.30
N GLY A 606 27.30 -4.83 15.97
CA GLY A 606 28.74 -4.50 16.07
C GLY A 606 29.14 -3.37 15.14
N LEU A 607 28.71 -3.41 13.88
CA LEU A 607 28.95 -2.36 12.89
C LEU A 607 28.26 -1.04 13.25
N ALA A 608 27.04 -1.10 13.74
CA ALA A 608 26.27 0.08 14.14
C ALA A 608 26.91 0.75 15.37
N ALA A 609 27.32 -0.01 16.37
CA ALA A 609 28.02 0.53 17.55
C ALA A 609 29.34 1.21 17.16
N GLN A 610 30.12 0.60 16.26
CA GLN A 610 31.34 1.20 15.74
C GLN A 610 31.06 2.47 14.91
N GLY A 611 29.99 2.44 14.07
CA GLY A 611 29.56 3.61 13.31
C GLY A 611 29.12 4.77 14.20
N LEU A 612 28.41 4.49 15.28
CA LEU A 612 27.96 5.49 16.24
C LEU A 612 29.11 6.14 17.02
N LEU A 613 30.12 5.33 17.42
CA LEU A 613 31.33 5.83 18.06
C LEU A 613 32.09 6.75 17.11
N ALA A 614 32.30 6.32 15.88
CA ALA A 614 32.97 7.12 14.85
C ALA A 614 32.20 8.41 14.52
N ALA A 615 30.86 8.33 14.47
CA ALA A 615 30.01 9.50 14.28
C ALA A 615 30.05 10.48 15.44
N GLY A 616 30.06 9.99 16.67
CA GLY A 616 30.23 10.82 17.88
C GLY A 616 31.57 11.55 17.89
N ASP A 617 32.65 10.88 17.48
CA ASP A 617 33.95 11.47 17.34
C ASP A 617 34.03 12.51 16.23
N TYR A 618 33.40 12.19 15.07
CA TYR A 618 33.31 13.15 13.96
C TYR A 618 32.52 14.40 14.35
N LEU A 619 31.35 14.24 14.99
CA LEU A 619 30.53 15.37 15.43
C LEU A 619 31.24 16.21 16.49
N ARG A 620 32.03 15.61 17.40
CA ARG A 620 32.90 16.34 18.34
C ARG A 620 33.94 17.16 17.61
N HIS A 621 34.58 16.57 16.60
CA HIS A 621 35.58 17.25 15.77
C HIS A 621 34.98 18.43 15.01
N VAL A 622 33.85 18.21 14.28
CA VAL A 622 33.16 19.29 13.59
C VAL A 622 32.71 20.39 14.56
N ALA A 623 32.15 20.03 15.73
CA ALA A 623 31.77 21.00 16.74
C ALA A 623 32.94 21.80 17.33
N SER A 624 34.14 21.24 17.30
CA SER A 624 35.36 21.96 17.74
C SER A 624 35.90 22.94 16.71
N GLU A 625 35.68 22.66 15.42
CA GLU A 625 36.23 23.47 14.31
C GLU A 625 35.24 24.54 13.80
N VAL A 626 33.94 24.35 13.99
CA VAL A 626 32.94 25.34 13.59
C VAL A 626 32.93 26.53 14.54
N SER A 627 33.52 27.62 14.11
CA SER A 627 33.37 28.92 14.78
C SER A 627 32.29 29.72 14.05
N LEU A 628 31.08 29.71 14.60
CA LEU A 628 30.01 30.62 14.18
C LEU A 628 29.99 31.80 15.17
N GLU A 629 29.98 33.01 14.65
CA GLU A 629 29.70 34.21 15.46
C GLU A 629 28.30 34.03 16.10
N GLU A 630 28.26 34.20 17.39
CA GLU A 630 26.99 34.20 18.13
C GLU A 630 26.17 35.40 17.66
N THR A 631 25.09 35.11 16.98
CA THR A 631 24.07 36.11 16.73
C THR A 631 23.00 35.97 17.79
N ASP A 632 22.51 37.09 18.34
CA ASP A 632 21.48 37.12 19.38
C ASP A 632 20.15 36.45 19.01
N LYS A 633 20.03 35.92 17.81
CA LYS A 633 18.78 35.39 17.24
C LYS A 633 18.77 33.86 17.06
N CYS A 634 19.90 33.17 17.09
CA CYS A 634 19.96 31.73 16.87
C CYS A 634 20.95 31.06 17.82
N PRO A 635 20.62 29.88 18.38
CA PRO A 635 21.59 29.11 19.14
C PRO A 635 22.75 28.70 18.24
N ASN A 636 23.95 28.73 18.83
CA ASN A 636 25.19 28.41 18.13
C ASN A 636 25.17 26.94 17.65
N LEU A 637 25.37 26.70 16.34
CA LEU A 637 25.44 25.36 15.73
C LEU A 637 26.46 24.48 16.45
N ARG A 638 27.55 25.05 16.95
CA ARG A 638 28.56 24.35 17.74
C ARG A 638 27.99 23.74 19.03
N SER A 639 27.10 24.47 19.73
CA SER A 639 26.44 23.99 20.95
C SER A 639 25.46 22.84 20.62
N LEU A 640 24.75 22.96 19.49
CA LEU A 640 23.88 21.89 18.99
C LEU A 640 24.67 20.63 18.66
N LEU A 641 25.74 20.74 17.88
CA LEU A 641 26.58 19.60 17.49
C LEU A 641 27.27 18.95 18.71
N LYS A 642 27.72 19.74 19.67
CA LYS A 642 28.25 19.24 20.96
C LYS A 642 27.18 18.50 21.76
N GLY A 643 25.97 19.03 21.79
CA GLY A 643 24.82 18.40 22.46
C GLY A 643 24.49 17.05 21.85
N VAL A 644 24.42 16.98 20.51
CA VAL A 644 24.16 15.73 19.77
C VAL A 644 25.29 14.71 19.96
N ALA A 645 26.57 15.13 19.87
CA ALA A 645 27.71 14.25 20.09
C ALA A 645 27.69 13.64 21.49
N LYS A 646 27.42 14.47 22.53
CA LYS A 646 27.30 14.04 23.93
C LYS A 646 26.11 13.11 24.15
N ALA A 647 25.01 13.35 23.40
CA ALA A 647 23.82 12.48 23.42
C ALA A 647 24.13 11.07 22.92
N VAL A 648 24.80 11.00 21.76
CA VAL A 648 25.22 9.74 21.16
C VAL A 648 26.17 8.98 22.10
N GLU A 649 27.18 9.67 22.65
CA GLU A 649 28.14 9.07 23.57
C GLU A 649 27.47 8.51 24.83
N LYS A 650 26.53 9.26 25.43
CA LYS A 650 25.82 8.85 26.62
C LYS A 650 24.88 7.67 26.34
N GLY A 651 24.17 7.67 25.20
CA GLY A 651 23.31 6.58 24.79
C GLY A 651 24.06 5.26 24.58
N LEU A 652 25.36 5.33 24.21
CA LEU A 652 26.21 4.15 24.06
C LEU A 652 26.75 3.60 25.39
N GLN A 653 26.83 4.44 26.44
CA GLN A 653 27.38 4.07 27.75
C GLN A 653 26.31 3.62 28.74
N GLU A 654 25.03 3.91 28.52
CA GLU A 654 23.95 3.49 29.43
C GLU A 654 23.63 1.99 29.28
N PRO A 655 23.37 1.27 30.41
CA PRO A 655 22.92 -0.11 30.32
C PRO A 655 21.57 -0.19 29.59
N ARG A 656 21.42 -1.22 28.76
CA ARG A 656 20.24 -1.44 27.91
C ARG A 656 18.95 -1.40 28.73
N PRO A 657 18.00 -0.51 28.43
CA PRO A 657 16.70 -0.53 29.07
C PRO A 657 15.97 -1.84 28.73
N SER A 658 15.11 -2.31 29.64
CA SER A 658 14.29 -3.48 29.35
C SER A 658 13.40 -3.20 28.13
N PRO A 659 13.07 -4.23 27.31
CA PRO A 659 12.25 -4.04 26.09
C PRO A 659 10.94 -3.29 26.33
N ARG A 660 10.36 -3.43 27.51
CA ARG A 660 9.12 -2.76 27.92
C ARG A 660 9.28 -1.25 28.17
N ALA A 661 10.42 -0.84 28.73
CA ALA A 661 10.71 0.56 29.02
C ALA A 661 11.06 1.36 27.76
N ALA A 662 11.58 0.71 26.71
CA ALA A 662 11.91 1.33 25.44
C ALA A 662 10.68 1.58 24.55
N GLN A 663 9.62 0.77 24.70
CA GLN A 663 8.34 0.98 23.96
C GLN A 663 7.56 2.22 24.42
N GLU A 664 7.83 2.72 25.63
CA GLU A 664 7.09 3.85 26.22
C GLU A 664 7.75 5.22 26.02
N ARG A 665 8.94 5.28 25.41
CA ARG A 665 9.71 6.53 25.32
C ARG A 665 10.01 6.93 23.88
N PRO A 666 9.36 7.97 23.33
CA PRO A 666 9.71 8.56 22.06
C PRO A 666 11.11 9.20 22.07
N VAL A 667 11.65 9.48 20.88
CA VAL A 667 12.97 10.13 20.64
C VAL A 667 13.21 11.36 21.55
N THR A 668 12.17 12.10 21.89
CA THR A 668 12.18 13.21 22.85
C THR A 668 12.74 12.81 24.24
N ALA A 669 12.56 11.58 24.69
CA ALA A 669 13.03 11.16 26.03
C ALA A 669 14.55 10.95 26.10
N VAL A 670 15.24 10.73 24.98
CA VAL A 670 16.70 10.71 24.92
C VAL A 670 17.24 12.14 24.96
N LEU A 671 16.56 13.07 24.31
CA LEU A 671 16.85 14.49 24.33
C LEU A 671 16.55 15.15 25.68
N ASP A 672 15.47 14.71 26.36
CA ASP A 672 15.12 15.17 27.72
C ASP A 672 16.17 14.84 28.79
N LYS A 673 16.99 13.82 28.56
CA LYS A 673 18.10 13.48 29.46
C LYS A 673 19.37 14.33 29.25
N ILE A 674 19.35 15.22 28.28
CA ILE A 674 20.46 16.09 27.96
C ILE A 674 20.00 17.56 28.04
N PRO A 675 20.11 18.15 29.22
CA PRO A 675 19.61 19.50 29.47
C PRO A 675 20.09 20.56 28.47
N GLU A 676 21.33 20.43 28.01
CA GLU A 676 21.92 21.39 27.07
C GLU A 676 21.36 21.22 25.64
N ALA A 677 21.17 19.98 25.16
CA ALA A 677 20.57 19.73 23.84
C ALA A 677 19.07 20.02 23.85
N ALA A 678 18.38 19.65 24.93
CA ALA A 678 16.99 19.99 25.13
C ALA A 678 16.77 21.50 25.20
N ALA A 679 17.60 22.23 25.93
CA ALA A 679 17.53 23.69 26.01
C ALA A 679 17.75 24.37 24.65
N VAL A 680 18.66 23.86 23.81
CA VAL A 680 18.90 24.38 22.46
C VAL A 680 17.71 24.06 21.54
N LEU A 681 17.18 22.84 21.60
CA LEU A 681 16.08 22.38 20.72
C LEU A 681 14.71 22.95 21.16
N THR A 682 14.53 23.21 22.44
CA THR A 682 13.31 23.79 22.99
C THR A 682 13.34 25.31 23.09
N ASP A 683 14.48 25.97 22.79
CA ASP A 683 14.57 27.43 22.71
C ASP A 683 13.57 27.97 21.67
N PRO A 684 12.57 28.78 22.06
CA PRO A 684 11.58 29.33 21.14
C PRO A 684 12.22 30.11 19.98
N ARG A 685 13.36 30.74 20.21
CA ARG A 685 14.09 31.52 19.19
C ARG A 685 14.66 30.61 18.12
N TRP A 686 15.19 29.43 18.50
CA TRP A 686 15.65 28.42 17.57
C TRP A 686 14.50 27.77 16.78
N ALA A 687 13.43 27.41 17.46
CA ALA A 687 12.23 26.88 16.82
C ALA A 687 11.64 27.90 15.84
N PHE A 688 11.64 29.19 16.19
CA PHE A 688 11.16 30.27 15.32
C PHE A 688 12.09 30.46 14.11
N ALA A 689 13.40 30.48 14.32
CA ALA A 689 14.37 30.63 13.24
C ALA A 689 14.33 29.43 12.26
N VAL A 690 14.18 28.21 12.76
CA VAL A 690 14.01 26.99 11.93
C VAL A 690 12.66 27.05 11.21
N ALA A 691 11.58 27.42 11.88
CA ALA A 691 10.28 27.53 11.26
C ALA A 691 10.24 28.61 10.18
N ASP A 692 10.84 29.78 10.44
CA ASP A 692 10.93 30.88 9.47
C ASP A 692 11.80 30.49 8.27
N PHE A 693 12.92 29.85 8.51
CA PHE A 693 13.77 29.27 7.47
C PHE A 693 13.02 28.23 6.63
N ILE A 694 12.30 27.30 7.29
CA ILE A 694 11.51 26.28 6.60
C ILE A 694 10.39 26.92 5.77
N ASN A 695 9.68 27.92 6.33
CA ASN A 695 8.61 28.63 5.64
C ASN A 695 9.13 29.44 4.45
N THR A 696 10.22 30.18 4.62
CA THR A 696 10.86 30.94 3.55
C THR A 696 11.31 29.99 2.42
N TRP A 697 11.92 28.87 2.79
CA TRP A 697 12.38 27.86 1.84
C TRP A 697 11.21 27.16 1.16
N ARG A 698 10.14 26.83 1.89
CA ARG A 698 8.91 26.26 1.35
C ARG A 698 8.25 27.20 0.35
N SER A 699 8.13 28.48 0.70
CA SER A 699 7.58 29.50 -0.18
C SER A 699 8.40 29.68 -1.46
N ALA A 700 9.73 29.66 -1.34
CA ALA A 700 10.63 29.70 -2.50
C ALA A 700 10.49 28.46 -3.38
N MET A 701 10.31 27.29 -2.78
CA MET A 701 10.07 26.02 -3.49
C MET A 701 8.70 26.01 -4.19
N GLU A 702 7.67 26.52 -3.54
CA GLU A 702 6.32 26.64 -4.10
C GLU A 702 6.26 27.64 -5.25
N ALA A 703 6.94 28.78 -5.12
CA ALA A 703 7.07 29.78 -6.19
C ALA A 703 7.83 29.24 -7.41
N GLY A 704 8.88 28.43 -7.18
CA GLY A 704 9.68 27.84 -8.25
C GLY A 704 9.03 26.67 -8.97
N ARG A 705 8.00 26.05 -8.38
CA ARG A 705 7.41 24.81 -8.93
C ARG A 705 6.25 25.06 -9.89
N GLY A 706 5.52 26.16 -9.79
CA GLY A 706 4.26 26.32 -10.55
C GLY A 706 3.27 25.16 -10.31
N TYR A 707 3.57 24.30 -9.33
CA TYR A 707 2.91 23.02 -9.07
C TYR A 707 1.75 23.22 -8.11
N ARG A 708 0.57 22.94 -8.62
CA ARG A 708 -0.61 22.80 -7.78
C ARG A 708 -0.70 21.35 -7.35
N SER A 709 -0.64 21.08 -6.05
CA SER A 709 -0.80 19.71 -5.55
C SER A 709 -2.11 19.12 -6.06
N ARG A 710 -2.15 17.80 -6.26
CA ARG A 710 -3.40 17.09 -6.62
C ARG A 710 -4.51 17.40 -5.62
N SER A 711 -4.20 17.54 -4.34
CA SER A 711 -5.15 17.94 -3.30
C SER A 711 -5.75 19.32 -3.59
N GLU A 712 -5.01 20.25 -4.17
CA GLU A 712 -5.50 21.57 -4.58
C GLU A 712 -6.31 21.49 -5.88
N TYR A 713 -5.91 20.65 -6.82
CA TYR A 713 -6.66 20.33 -8.02
C TYR A 713 -7.99 19.67 -7.66
N VAL A 714 -7.98 18.64 -6.82
CA VAL A 714 -9.17 17.93 -6.35
C VAL A 714 -10.09 18.84 -5.53
N ARG A 715 -9.56 19.68 -4.62
CA ARG A 715 -10.37 20.68 -3.90
C ARG A 715 -11.05 21.67 -4.83
N ARG A 716 -10.36 22.16 -5.86
CA ARG A 716 -10.94 23.13 -6.81
C ARG A 716 -12.00 22.50 -7.73
N HIS A 717 -11.89 21.19 -8.01
CA HIS A 717 -12.85 20.48 -8.87
C HIS A 717 -14.00 19.87 -8.07
N ARG A 718 -13.81 19.57 -6.77
CA ARG A 718 -14.89 19.18 -5.84
C ARG A 718 -15.74 20.36 -5.39
N ALA A 719 -15.24 21.58 -5.42
CA ALA A 719 -15.94 22.77 -4.99
C ALA A 719 -16.81 23.44 -6.09
N LYS A 720 -16.91 22.85 -7.27
CA LYS A 720 -17.86 23.29 -8.29
C LYS A 720 -19.05 22.32 -8.29
N PRO A 721 -20.29 22.84 -8.04
CA PRO A 721 -21.51 22.06 -8.01
C PRO A 721 -21.82 21.40 -9.36
#